data_7a9d0a63d74c80ae5a266c294c9ca193
#
_entry.id   7a9d0a63d74c80ae5a266c294c9ca193
#
_cell.length_a   1.000
_cell.length_b   1.000
_cell.length_c   1.000
_cell.angle_alpha   90.00
_cell.angle_beta   90.00
_cell.angle_gamma   90.00
#
_symmetry.space_group_name_H-M   'P 1'
#
loop_
_entity.id
_entity.type
_entity.pdbx_description
1 polymer ?
#
loop_
_entity_poly.entity_id
_entity_poly.type
_entity_poly.pdbx_seq_one_letter_code
_entity_poly.pdbx_strand_id
1 'polypeptide(L)'
;MRRLHIQVKGVVQGVGFRPFVYNLAKTLNLRGFVTNTSRGVTIEIEGERVDEFLNKLQNEPPPLAKIYSIEKTELSPKNYSSFEIIESIDDVGFTHVSEDVSICEDCLRELFTPSDRRYLYPFINCTNCGPRYTITMKVPYDRPNTTMSVFKMCPDCLKEYKDPNNRRFHAQPNACSKCGPEVKLFVKIGNSIREYKEPIKETIRLIKEGKIVAIKGLGGFHLCCDAKNPEAVENLRKRKKRSNKPFALMAPDLDSIEKFCFISEEEKKILKSPMRPIVLLLKKAEYVLPDIIAPKNAYLGFMLPYTPLHYLLFYYPEEDNFVSLAQDDNSFFTPLGVLFQPHFEALVMTSGNISEEPIITKNEEAFEKLKDVADAFLVHNRDIFMRVDDSVVRELEGKIYFIRRARGFVPKAIALKESLPEVLGAGADLKNTFTLTKSDYAIVSQHIGDLENFETIEFYEEVFNNLKSVYRVEPVAVGHDLHPLYFSSQWAKDYAEKKGISAYALQHHYCHIASLMAEYGTSELFGIAFDGTGYGTDGTIWGSEFLYCTVKDFQRLAHLKPLSLPGGETAIKECFRLAISLIDEVFGEDMQLIKKLPILDVVSEERIKQIIKLKKVSEFSPLSSGMGRLFDGVSSLVGVCHYNSFEAEAAIALESLIEKNMEFSEKECYSFDVIVSSSNEPLVIDYTPMIKEIIDDFLCGFIGVCRQFYFNSEQKQKISNISWKFHNTIIKIIVELTNYFKDKIGFDIVGLSGGVFQNSYLVRETLKMLRKIGVKPLYHINLPPNDACISLGQAYLVGKRI
;
A
#
# COMPACT_ATOMS: atom_id res chain seq x y z
N MET A 1 -24.45 43.35 13.37
CA MET A 1 -23.85 42.83 12.12
C MET A 1 -22.36 42.58 12.42
N ARG A 2 -21.91 41.31 12.36
CA ARG A 2 -20.52 40.92 12.65
C ARG A 2 -19.86 40.54 11.36
N ARG A 3 -18.53 40.77 11.25
CA ARG A 3 -17.70 40.31 10.16
C ARG A 3 -16.56 39.47 10.70
N LEU A 4 -16.36 38.26 10.10
CA LEU A 4 -15.25 37.39 10.42
C LEU A 4 -14.39 37.13 9.19
N HIS A 5 -13.08 37.11 9.41
CA HIS A 5 -12.11 36.48 8.54
C HIS A 5 -11.82 35.08 9.11
N ILE A 6 -11.98 34.06 8.28
CA ILE A 6 -11.85 32.65 8.68
C ILE A 6 -10.84 31.98 7.76
N GLN A 7 -9.81 31.35 8.34
CA GLN A 7 -8.88 30.51 7.63
C GLN A 7 -9.13 29.05 8.00
N VAL A 8 -9.52 28.23 7.02
CA VAL A 8 -9.78 26.81 7.21
C VAL A 8 -8.61 26.02 6.66
N LYS A 9 -7.96 25.21 7.50
CA LYS A 9 -6.86 24.31 7.15
C LYS A 9 -7.35 22.87 7.14
N GLY A 10 -6.79 22.04 6.25
CA GLY A 10 -7.16 20.64 6.11
C GLY A 10 -7.32 20.22 4.65
N VAL A 11 -7.96 19.06 4.43
CA VAL A 11 -8.38 18.61 3.11
C VAL A 11 -9.68 19.33 2.74
N VAL A 12 -9.53 20.57 2.24
CA VAL A 12 -10.63 21.48 1.93
C VAL A 12 -10.63 22.00 0.49
N GLN A 13 -9.68 21.54 -0.33
CA GLN A 13 -9.64 21.83 -1.76
C GLN A 13 -9.91 20.54 -2.57
N GLY A 14 -10.63 20.67 -3.69
CA GLY A 14 -10.99 19.52 -4.52
C GLY A 14 -12.09 18.60 -3.96
N VAL A 15 -12.71 18.97 -2.86
CA VAL A 15 -13.72 18.20 -2.11
C VAL A 15 -15.10 18.89 -2.02
N GLY A 16 -15.37 19.84 -2.91
CA GLY A 16 -16.64 20.59 -2.90
C GLY A 16 -16.78 21.63 -1.80
N PHE A 17 -15.71 22.00 -1.12
CA PHE A 17 -15.76 22.86 0.06
C PHE A 17 -16.17 24.30 -0.28
N ARG A 18 -15.61 24.94 -1.33
CA ARG A 18 -16.05 26.28 -1.80
C ARG A 18 -17.53 26.34 -2.16
N PRO A 19 -18.08 25.39 -2.98
CA PRO A 19 -19.52 25.26 -3.21
C PRO A 19 -20.35 25.15 -1.93
N PHE A 20 -19.93 24.34 -0.99
CA PHE A 20 -20.60 24.16 0.29
C PHE A 20 -20.64 25.48 1.07
N VAL A 21 -19.51 26.15 1.24
CA VAL A 21 -19.42 27.46 1.93
C VAL A 21 -20.33 28.49 1.26
N TYR A 22 -20.31 28.55 -0.07
CA TYR A 22 -21.17 29.46 -0.84
C TYR A 22 -22.67 29.21 -0.56
N ASN A 23 -23.11 27.96 -0.67
CA ASN A 23 -24.52 27.61 -0.47
C ASN A 23 -24.92 27.83 1.00
N LEU A 24 -24.08 27.52 1.96
CA LEU A 24 -24.33 27.74 3.39
C LEU A 24 -24.47 29.24 3.68
N ALA A 25 -23.58 30.07 3.16
CA ALA A 25 -23.63 31.52 3.32
C ALA A 25 -24.91 32.10 2.71
N LYS A 26 -25.32 31.65 1.52
CA LYS A 26 -26.58 32.04 0.86
C LYS A 26 -27.81 31.67 1.68
N THR A 27 -27.87 30.42 2.18
CA THR A 27 -28.98 29.94 3.03
C THR A 27 -29.11 30.73 4.30
N LEU A 28 -28.02 31.22 4.86
CA LEU A 28 -28.01 32.01 6.10
C LEU A 28 -28.08 33.53 5.84
N ASN A 29 -28.25 33.96 4.58
CA ASN A 29 -28.28 35.37 4.16
C ASN A 29 -27.02 36.15 4.60
N LEU A 30 -25.87 35.49 4.58
CA LEU A 30 -24.56 36.12 4.85
C LEU A 30 -23.97 36.68 3.56
N ARG A 31 -23.07 37.66 3.70
CA ARG A 31 -22.37 38.32 2.60
C ARG A 31 -20.87 38.17 2.78
N GLY A 32 -20.10 38.32 1.71
CA GLY A 32 -18.65 38.19 1.74
C GLY A 32 -18.11 37.34 0.58
N PHE A 33 -17.09 36.55 0.85
CA PHE A 33 -16.49 35.69 -0.18
C PHE A 33 -15.83 34.44 0.40
N VAL A 34 -15.58 33.49 -0.48
CA VAL A 34 -14.72 32.32 -0.24
C VAL A 34 -13.71 32.18 -1.37
N THR A 35 -12.47 31.83 -1.03
CA THR A 35 -11.38 31.61 -1.99
C THR A 35 -10.46 30.48 -1.52
N ASN A 36 -9.83 29.79 -2.47
CA ASN A 36 -8.71 28.91 -2.17
C ASN A 36 -7.42 29.75 -2.07
N THR A 37 -6.59 29.36 -1.11
CA THR A 37 -5.24 29.92 -0.93
C THR A 37 -4.24 28.79 -0.77
N SER A 38 -2.96 29.07 -0.83
CA SER A 38 -1.92 28.06 -0.52
C SER A 38 -1.90 27.64 0.95
N ARG A 39 -2.77 28.19 1.81
CA ARG A 39 -2.92 27.82 3.23
C ARG A 39 -4.23 27.05 3.52
N GLY A 40 -5.02 26.73 2.48
CA GLY A 40 -6.33 26.11 2.59
C GLY A 40 -7.44 26.93 1.98
N VAL A 41 -8.51 27.24 2.73
CA VAL A 41 -9.63 28.06 2.26
C VAL A 41 -9.77 29.28 3.17
N THR A 42 -9.79 30.45 2.56
CA THR A 42 -10.08 31.71 3.23
C THR A 42 -11.53 32.11 2.99
N ILE A 43 -12.23 32.48 4.05
CA ILE A 43 -13.63 32.92 4.03
C ILE A 43 -13.72 34.26 4.74
N GLU A 44 -14.36 35.24 4.14
CA GLU A 44 -14.88 36.41 4.86
C GLU A 44 -16.40 36.36 4.84
N ILE A 45 -17.00 36.49 6.00
CA ILE A 45 -18.45 36.51 6.16
C ILE A 45 -18.91 37.69 7.01
N GLU A 46 -20.02 38.24 6.61
CA GLU A 46 -20.65 39.37 7.32
C GLU A 46 -22.17 39.17 7.40
N GLY A 47 -22.73 39.32 8.61
CA GLY A 47 -24.15 39.19 8.86
C GLY A 47 -24.52 38.97 10.32
N GLU A 48 -25.75 38.54 10.57
CA GLU A 48 -26.25 38.25 11.92
C GLU A 48 -26.09 36.79 12.32
N ARG A 49 -26.19 35.86 11.36
CA ARG A 49 -26.13 34.38 11.61
C ARG A 49 -24.74 33.80 11.45
N VAL A 50 -23.72 34.56 11.83
CA VAL A 50 -22.31 34.14 11.68
C VAL A 50 -21.96 32.94 12.58
N ASP A 51 -22.53 32.88 13.80
CA ASP A 51 -22.26 31.76 14.72
C ASP A 51 -22.92 30.45 14.25
N GLU A 52 -24.10 30.52 13.63
CA GLU A 52 -24.74 29.35 13.00
C GLU A 52 -23.94 28.86 11.80
N PHE A 53 -23.39 29.77 11.02
CA PHE A 53 -22.50 29.43 9.92
C PHE A 53 -21.27 28.65 10.43
N LEU A 54 -20.60 29.16 11.48
CA LEU A 54 -19.43 28.48 12.06
C LEU A 54 -19.76 27.08 12.58
N ASN A 55 -20.91 26.93 13.23
CA ASN A 55 -21.38 25.64 13.73
C ASN A 55 -21.56 24.63 12.57
N LYS A 56 -22.30 25.02 11.53
CA LYS A 56 -22.52 24.14 10.36
C LYS A 56 -21.25 23.89 9.55
N LEU A 57 -20.40 24.90 9.41
CA LEU A 57 -19.09 24.75 8.75
C LEU A 57 -18.26 23.63 9.39
N GLN A 58 -18.28 23.56 10.71
CA GLN A 58 -17.48 22.58 11.48
C GLN A 58 -18.15 21.21 11.55
N ASN A 59 -19.49 21.14 11.69
CA ASN A 59 -20.20 19.88 11.99
C ASN A 59 -20.84 19.22 10.76
N GLU A 60 -21.06 19.96 9.67
CA GLU A 60 -21.74 19.47 8.45
C GLU A 60 -20.88 19.66 7.18
N PRO A 61 -19.55 19.44 7.20
CA PRO A 61 -18.71 19.63 6.02
C PRO A 61 -19.05 18.61 4.91
N PRO A 62 -18.66 18.87 3.66
CA PRO A 62 -18.81 17.88 2.58
C PRO A 62 -18.16 16.55 2.93
N PRO A 63 -18.66 15.40 2.44
CA PRO A 63 -18.25 14.06 2.86
C PRO A 63 -16.75 13.76 2.76
N LEU A 64 -16.06 14.41 1.83
CA LEU A 64 -14.63 14.24 1.60
C LEU A 64 -13.76 15.29 2.32
N ALA A 65 -14.39 16.36 2.84
CA ALA A 65 -13.67 17.41 3.52
C ALA A 65 -13.19 16.95 4.91
N LYS A 66 -11.98 17.33 5.27
CA LYS A 66 -11.43 17.10 6.61
C LYS A 66 -10.85 18.41 7.11
N ILE A 67 -11.53 19.02 8.05
CA ILE A 67 -11.09 20.26 8.68
C ILE A 67 -10.17 19.91 9.84
N TYR A 68 -8.94 20.41 9.80
CA TYR A 68 -7.96 20.20 10.88
C TYR A 68 -7.96 21.36 11.84
N SER A 69 -8.08 22.61 11.34
CA SER A 69 -8.22 23.79 12.18
C SER A 69 -9.03 24.89 11.50
N ILE A 70 -9.69 25.70 12.33
CA ILE A 70 -10.41 26.93 11.93
C ILE A 70 -9.84 28.06 12.76
N GLU A 71 -9.11 28.96 12.11
CA GLU A 71 -8.63 30.20 12.69
C GLU A 71 -9.62 31.32 12.35
N LYS A 72 -10.01 32.16 13.30
CA LYS A 72 -10.99 33.22 13.10
C LYS A 72 -10.52 34.52 13.70
N THR A 73 -10.70 35.60 12.96
CA THR A 73 -10.42 36.98 13.38
C THR A 73 -11.62 37.86 13.12
N GLU A 74 -12.05 38.59 14.15
CA GLU A 74 -13.16 39.56 14.01
C GLU A 74 -12.66 40.84 13.34
N LEU A 75 -13.40 41.30 12.36
CA LEU A 75 -13.06 42.51 11.57
C LEU A 75 -14.18 43.54 11.64
N SER A 76 -13.89 44.80 11.39
CA SER A 76 -14.90 45.82 11.22
C SER A 76 -15.80 45.55 10.00
N PRO A 77 -17.12 45.76 10.07
CA PRO A 77 -18.03 45.58 8.94
C PRO A 77 -17.59 46.34 7.67
N LYS A 78 -17.71 45.68 6.50
CA LYS A 78 -17.33 46.26 5.20
C LYS A 78 -18.53 46.51 4.28
N ASN A 79 -19.68 46.01 4.68
CA ASN A 79 -20.96 46.14 3.92
C ASN A 79 -20.90 45.47 2.53
N TYR A 80 -20.50 44.23 2.49
CA TYR A 80 -20.55 43.44 1.25
C TYR A 80 -21.96 43.39 0.66
N SER A 81 -22.08 43.45 -0.68
CA SER A 81 -23.36 43.40 -1.39
C SER A 81 -23.91 41.98 -1.54
N SER A 82 -23.01 41.00 -1.74
CA SER A 82 -23.37 39.61 -2.00
C SER A 82 -22.34 38.66 -1.37
N PHE A 83 -22.59 37.35 -1.46
CA PHE A 83 -21.57 36.33 -1.18
C PHE A 83 -21.06 35.74 -2.50
N GLU A 84 -19.76 35.66 -2.67
CA GLU A 84 -19.12 35.28 -3.94
C GLU A 84 -18.02 34.23 -3.74
N ILE A 85 -17.78 33.41 -4.78
CA ILE A 85 -16.55 32.63 -4.89
C ILE A 85 -15.60 33.47 -5.75
N ILE A 86 -14.52 33.94 -5.15
CA ILE A 86 -13.52 34.72 -5.88
C ILE A 86 -12.38 33.81 -6.36
N GLU A 87 -11.58 34.31 -7.30
CA GLU A 87 -10.41 33.57 -7.83
C GLU A 87 -9.46 33.17 -6.73
N SER A 88 -8.80 32.02 -6.94
CA SER A 88 -7.83 31.51 -5.97
C SER A 88 -6.61 32.42 -5.88
N ILE A 89 -6.12 32.60 -4.66
CA ILE A 89 -4.97 33.47 -4.38
C ILE A 89 -3.74 32.56 -4.21
N ASP A 90 -2.72 32.79 -5.01
CA ASP A 90 -1.43 32.12 -4.86
C ASP A 90 -0.57 32.91 -3.86
N ASP A 91 -0.54 32.47 -2.61
CA ASP A 91 0.29 33.00 -1.53
C ASP A 91 1.29 31.95 -1.03
N VAL A 92 2.22 32.36 -0.16
CA VAL A 92 3.19 31.43 0.45
C VAL A 92 2.52 30.65 1.57
N GLY A 93 2.36 29.31 1.38
CA GLY A 93 1.73 28.46 2.40
C GLY A 93 1.70 26.99 2.02
N PHE A 94 1.19 26.16 2.92
CA PHE A 94 0.98 24.71 2.72
C PHE A 94 -0.49 24.42 2.47
N THR A 95 -0.78 23.68 1.39
CA THR A 95 -2.12 23.22 1.06
C THR A 95 -2.12 21.71 0.86
N HIS A 96 -3.06 21.03 1.50
CA HIS A 96 -3.26 19.62 1.27
C HIS A 96 -3.80 19.37 -0.15
N VAL A 97 -3.15 18.50 -0.90
CA VAL A 97 -3.68 17.95 -2.15
C VAL A 97 -4.58 16.77 -1.80
N SER A 98 -5.79 16.77 -2.36
CA SER A 98 -6.76 15.68 -2.14
C SER A 98 -6.34 14.42 -2.88
N GLU A 99 -6.63 13.28 -2.28
CA GLU A 99 -6.47 11.95 -2.86
C GLU A 99 -7.47 11.74 -4.02
N ASP A 100 -7.13 10.85 -4.97
CA ASP A 100 -8.08 10.36 -5.96
C ASP A 100 -9.20 9.56 -5.27
N VAL A 101 -10.43 9.75 -5.74
CA VAL A 101 -11.63 9.19 -5.14
C VAL A 101 -12.41 8.39 -6.16
N SER A 102 -12.94 7.24 -5.76
CA SER A 102 -13.83 6.43 -6.61
C SER A 102 -15.09 7.20 -7.02
N ILE A 103 -15.73 6.74 -8.10
CA ILE A 103 -17.04 7.28 -8.54
C ILE A 103 -18.07 7.21 -7.39
N CYS A 104 -18.84 8.28 -7.20
CA CYS A 104 -19.91 8.33 -6.22
C CYS A 104 -21.22 7.74 -6.80
N GLU A 105 -22.17 7.40 -5.94
CA GLU A 105 -23.44 6.79 -6.32
C GLU A 105 -24.26 7.65 -7.30
N ASP A 106 -24.28 8.97 -7.12
CA ASP A 106 -24.99 9.87 -8.03
C ASP A 106 -24.39 9.85 -9.44
N CYS A 107 -23.05 9.91 -9.55
CA CYS A 107 -22.39 9.80 -10.85
C CYS A 107 -22.57 8.40 -11.47
N LEU A 108 -22.61 7.36 -10.65
CA LEU A 108 -22.87 6.00 -11.10
C LEU A 108 -24.30 5.86 -11.62
N ARG A 109 -25.29 6.47 -10.96
CA ARG A 109 -26.67 6.53 -11.43
C ARG A 109 -26.78 7.23 -12.78
N GLU A 110 -26.18 8.41 -12.92
CA GLU A 110 -26.17 9.15 -14.20
C GLU A 110 -25.45 8.38 -15.31
N LEU A 111 -24.34 7.65 -14.98
CA LEU A 111 -23.61 6.84 -15.95
C LEU A 111 -24.49 5.81 -16.66
N PHE A 112 -25.47 5.26 -15.96
CA PHE A 112 -26.36 4.22 -16.50
C PHE A 112 -27.79 4.72 -16.79
N THR A 113 -28.08 6.00 -16.64
CA THR A 113 -29.40 6.57 -16.98
C THR A 113 -29.44 7.00 -18.45
N PRO A 114 -30.22 6.32 -19.34
CA PRO A 114 -30.23 6.61 -20.78
C PRO A 114 -30.60 8.06 -21.12
N SER A 115 -31.43 8.72 -20.31
CA SER A 115 -31.79 10.11 -20.52
C SER A 115 -30.76 11.13 -20.06
N ASP A 116 -29.72 10.70 -19.31
CA ASP A 116 -28.65 11.60 -18.89
C ASP A 116 -27.66 11.85 -20.03
N ARG A 117 -27.21 13.09 -20.17
CA ARG A 117 -26.26 13.49 -21.22
C ARG A 117 -24.87 12.88 -21.05
N ARG A 118 -24.56 12.24 -19.92
CA ARG A 118 -23.34 11.50 -19.62
C ARG A 118 -23.58 9.99 -19.57
N TYR A 119 -24.71 9.54 -20.14
CA TYR A 119 -24.97 8.11 -20.29
C TYR A 119 -23.77 7.41 -20.95
N LEU A 120 -23.26 6.36 -20.31
CA LEU A 120 -22.08 5.57 -20.71
C LEU A 120 -20.78 6.39 -20.92
N TYR A 121 -20.68 7.56 -20.30
CA TYR A 121 -19.47 8.39 -20.43
C TYR A 121 -18.41 8.01 -19.40
N PRO A 122 -17.25 7.43 -19.80
CA PRO A 122 -16.27 6.80 -18.90
C PRO A 122 -15.46 7.78 -18.05
N PHE A 123 -15.71 9.09 -18.15
CA PHE A 123 -15.03 10.13 -17.36
C PHE A 123 -16.00 11.00 -16.57
N ILE A 124 -17.23 10.51 -16.36
CA ILE A 124 -18.21 11.21 -15.51
C ILE A 124 -17.67 11.39 -14.09
N ASN A 125 -17.86 12.58 -13.54
CA ASN A 125 -17.45 12.94 -12.17
C ASN A 125 -18.24 14.13 -11.65
N CYS A 126 -18.04 14.45 -10.36
CA CYS A 126 -18.55 15.67 -9.72
C CYS A 126 -17.56 16.16 -8.65
N THR A 127 -17.99 17.07 -7.77
CA THR A 127 -17.16 17.57 -6.65
C THR A 127 -16.81 16.50 -5.63
N ASN A 128 -17.60 15.42 -5.54
CA ASN A 128 -17.45 14.37 -4.53
C ASN A 128 -16.73 13.11 -5.04
N CYS A 129 -16.28 13.07 -6.29
CA CYS A 129 -15.66 11.87 -6.87
C CYS A 129 -14.70 12.20 -8.02
N GLY A 130 -13.95 11.21 -8.47
CA GLY A 130 -13.06 11.28 -9.61
C GLY A 130 -11.62 11.66 -9.28
N PRO A 131 -10.82 11.97 -10.29
CA PRO A 131 -9.38 12.23 -10.15
C PRO A 131 -9.10 13.53 -9.40
N ARG A 132 -8.00 13.53 -8.64
CA ARG A 132 -7.46 14.69 -7.92
C ARG A 132 -5.93 14.70 -8.04
N TYR A 133 -5.25 13.84 -7.23
CA TYR A 133 -3.79 13.77 -7.19
C TYR A 133 -3.18 13.43 -8.55
N THR A 134 -3.71 12.42 -9.22
CA THR A 134 -3.18 11.95 -10.51
C THR A 134 -3.23 12.98 -11.62
N ILE A 135 -4.06 14.02 -11.51
CA ILE A 135 -4.21 15.08 -12.52
C ILE A 135 -3.65 16.44 -12.06
N THR A 136 -3.22 16.58 -10.81
CA THR A 136 -2.79 17.89 -10.24
C THR A 136 -1.35 18.18 -10.61
N MET A 137 -1.12 19.26 -11.37
CA MET A 137 0.21 19.72 -11.77
C MET A 137 0.76 20.79 -10.83
N LYS A 138 -0.14 21.58 -10.22
CA LYS A 138 0.21 22.69 -9.31
C LYS A 138 -0.91 22.94 -8.30
N VAL A 139 -0.57 23.60 -7.19
CA VAL A 139 -1.56 24.18 -6.27
C VAL A 139 -1.64 25.70 -6.51
N PRO A 140 -2.81 26.34 -6.25
CA PRO A 140 -4.08 25.76 -5.75
C PRO A 140 -4.77 24.85 -6.78
N TYR A 141 -5.63 23.92 -6.28
CA TYR A 141 -6.35 22.98 -7.13
C TYR A 141 -7.45 23.68 -7.93
N ASP A 142 -7.09 24.12 -9.13
CA ASP A 142 -8.01 24.71 -10.10
C ASP A 142 -7.75 24.11 -11.50
N ARG A 143 -8.77 24.10 -12.36
CA ARG A 143 -8.70 23.43 -13.68
C ARG A 143 -7.44 23.78 -14.52
N PRO A 144 -6.99 25.06 -14.60
CA PRO A 144 -5.77 25.41 -15.32
C PRO A 144 -4.52 24.72 -14.77
N ASN A 145 -4.53 24.34 -13.49
CA ASN A 145 -3.43 23.68 -12.80
C ASN A 145 -3.54 22.14 -12.82
N THR A 146 -4.41 21.58 -13.69
CA THR A 146 -4.61 20.15 -13.86
C THR A 146 -4.46 19.72 -15.30
N THR A 147 -4.27 18.40 -15.54
CA THR A 147 -4.25 17.85 -16.91
C THR A 147 -5.58 18.01 -17.66
N MET A 148 -6.65 18.45 -16.98
CA MET A 148 -7.94 18.79 -17.58
C MET A 148 -7.97 20.15 -18.26
N SER A 149 -6.92 20.97 -18.14
CA SER A 149 -6.81 22.30 -18.75
C SER A 149 -6.93 22.29 -20.28
N VAL A 150 -6.49 21.21 -20.92
CA VAL A 150 -6.55 21.03 -22.38
C VAL A 150 -7.98 20.78 -22.90
N PHE A 151 -8.91 20.39 -22.03
CA PHE A 151 -10.30 20.09 -22.38
C PHE A 151 -11.18 21.31 -22.09
N LYS A 152 -11.46 22.13 -23.11
CA LYS A 152 -12.37 23.30 -22.99
C LYS A 152 -13.80 22.83 -22.78
N MET A 153 -14.46 23.30 -21.71
CA MET A 153 -15.85 22.97 -21.41
C MET A 153 -16.79 23.44 -22.54
N CYS A 154 -17.72 22.59 -22.94
CA CYS A 154 -18.85 23.01 -23.78
C CYS A 154 -19.80 23.91 -22.97
N PRO A 155 -20.73 24.64 -23.64
CA PRO A 155 -21.65 25.54 -22.97
C PRO A 155 -22.45 24.90 -21.83
N ASP A 156 -22.91 23.65 -22.00
CA ASP A 156 -23.65 22.92 -20.98
C ASP A 156 -22.80 22.61 -19.75
N CYS A 157 -21.56 22.10 -19.96
CA CYS A 157 -20.64 21.84 -18.86
C CYS A 157 -20.21 23.13 -18.15
N LEU A 158 -20.04 24.23 -18.88
CA LEU A 158 -19.70 25.52 -18.30
C LEU A 158 -20.85 26.08 -17.46
N LYS A 159 -22.12 25.90 -17.93
CA LYS A 159 -23.31 26.27 -17.17
C LYS A 159 -23.37 25.52 -15.83
N GLU A 160 -23.21 24.20 -15.83
CA GLU A 160 -23.17 23.39 -14.60
C GLU A 160 -22.01 23.79 -13.68
N TYR A 161 -20.83 24.08 -14.25
CA TYR A 161 -19.66 24.51 -13.49
C TYR A 161 -19.86 25.85 -12.78
N LYS A 162 -20.69 26.73 -13.34
CA LYS A 162 -21.01 28.05 -12.78
C LYS A 162 -22.30 28.09 -11.95
N ASP A 163 -23.15 27.07 -12.00
CA ASP A 163 -24.41 27.02 -11.28
C ASP A 163 -24.22 26.52 -9.85
N PRO A 164 -24.42 27.35 -8.81
CA PRO A 164 -24.27 26.99 -7.42
C PRO A 164 -25.18 25.85 -6.96
N ASN A 165 -26.29 25.64 -7.63
CA ASN A 165 -27.26 24.59 -7.31
C ASN A 165 -26.88 23.24 -7.96
N ASN A 166 -25.87 23.20 -8.82
CA ASN A 166 -25.46 22.01 -9.50
C ASN A 166 -24.33 21.30 -8.74
N ARG A 167 -24.41 19.97 -8.58
CA ARG A 167 -23.38 19.17 -7.91
C ARG A 167 -22.01 19.18 -8.63
N ARG A 168 -21.91 19.78 -9.82
CA ARG A 168 -20.67 20.03 -10.57
C ARG A 168 -20.18 21.47 -10.45
N PHE A 169 -20.80 22.25 -9.58
CA PHE A 169 -20.36 23.62 -9.30
C PHE A 169 -18.88 23.62 -8.86
N HIS A 170 -18.01 24.26 -9.65
CA HIS A 170 -16.56 24.25 -9.46
C HIS A 170 -15.91 22.86 -9.40
N ALA A 171 -16.51 21.82 -10.00
CA ALA A 171 -15.85 20.54 -10.19
C ALA A 171 -14.77 20.65 -11.28
N GLN A 172 -13.50 20.70 -10.89
CA GLN A 172 -12.40 20.97 -11.80
C GLN A 172 -12.27 19.96 -12.95
N PRO A 173 -12.51 18.63 -12.75
CA PRO A 173 -12.47 17.65 -13.84
C PRO A 173 -13.78 17.54 -14.63
N ASN A 174 -14.80 18.44 -14.41
CA ASN A 174 -16.09 18.38 -15.11
C ASN A 174 -15.93 18.32 -16.63
N ALA A 175 -16.62 17.35 -17.26
CA ALA A 175 -16.64 17.14 -18.69
C ALA A 175 -17.85 16.30 -19.13
N CYS A 176 -18.06 16.15 -20.43
CA CYS A 176 -18.99 15.18 -21.04
C CYS A 176 -18.40 14.66 -22.35
N SER A 177 -19.10 13.74 -23.03
CA SER A 177 -18.64 13.13 -24.27
C SER A 177 -18.34 14.13 -25.42
N LYS A 178 -18.91 15.36 -25.35
CA LYS A 178 -18.65 16.41 -26.36
C LYS A 178 -17.37 17.21 -26.10
N CYS A 179 -16.91 17.31 -24.85
CA CYS A 179 -15.83 18.25 -24.49
C CYS A 179 -14.75 17.67 -23.59
N GLY A 180 -14.87 16.44 -23.20
CA GLY A 180 -13.92 15.79 -22.29
C GLY A 180 -13.08 14.70 -22.96
N PRO A 181 -12.34 13.97 -22.15
CA PRO A 181 -11.57 12.83 -22.61
C PRO A 181 -12.42 11.77 -23.30
N GLU A 182 -11.79 11.04 -24.20
CA GLU A 182 -12.37 9.91 -24.93
C GLU A 182 -11.52 8.65 -24.79
N VAL A 183 -12.15 7.48 -24.90
CA VAL A 183 -11.46 6.19 -24.95
C VAL A 183 -11.36 5.70 -26.39
N LYS A 184 -10.26 4.99 -26.69
CA LYS A 184 -10.01 4.32 -27.96
C LYS A 184 -9.47 2.92 -27.71
N LEU A 185 -9.88 1.97 -28.54
CA LEU A 185 -9.36 0.61 -28.51
C LEU A 185 -8.51 0.34 -29.73
N PHE A 186 -7.28 -0.09 -29.47
CA PHE A 186 -6.34 -0.53 -30.49
C PHE A 186 -6.06 -2.02 -30.32
N VAL A 187 -6.37 -2.81 -31.34
CA VAL A 187 -6.17 -4.27 -31.35
C VAL A 187 -5.02 -4.62 -32.29
N LYS A 188 -4.09 -5.44 -31.80
CA LYS A 188 -2.98 -5.96 -32.59
C LYS A 188 -3.48 -7.12 -33.47
N ILE A 189 -3.35 -6.98 -34.76
CA ILE A 189 -3.68 -8.01 -35.78
C ILE A 189 -2.43 -8.27 -36.63
N GLY A 190 -1.67 -9.31 -36.26
CA GLY A 190 -0.36 -9.54 -36.87
C GLY A 190 0.59 -8.36 -36.59
N ASN A 191 1.09 -7.72 -37.67
CA ASN A 191 1.96 -6.54 -37.57
C ASN A 191 1.22 -5.21 -37.69
N SER A 192 -0.14 -5.22 -37.78
CA SER A 192 -0.96 -4.01 -37.88
C SER A 192 -1.74 -3.74 -36.61
N ILE A 193 -2.12 -2.47 -36.41
CA ILE A 193 -2.98 -2.02 -35.32
C ILE A 193 -4.28 -1.51 -35.90
N ARG A 194 -5.41 -1.99 -35.41
CA ARG A 194 -6.75 -1.58 -35.82
C ARG A 194 -7.48 -0.86 -34.68
N GLU A 195 -8.08 0.30 -34.99
CA GLU A 195 -8.96 1.04 -34.08
C GLU A 195 -10.42 0.57 -34.29
N TYR A 196 -11.16 0.45 -33.17
CA TYR A 196 -12.55 0.00 -33.16
C TYR A 196 -13.51 1.14 -32.74
N LYS A 197 -14.71 1.18 -33.32
CA LYS A 197 -15.70 2.25 -33.09
C LYS A 197 -16.40 2.17 -31.73
N GLU A 198 -16.61 0.94 -31.20
CA GLU A 198 -17.25 0.68 -29.89
C GLU A 198 -16.22 0.12 -28.91
N PRO A 199 -15.30 0.97 -28.41
CA PRO A 199 -14.09 0.51 -27.73
C PRO A 199 -14.38 -0.32 -26.48
N ILE A 200 -15.40 0.02 -25.69
CA ILE A 200 -15.71 -0.67 -24.44
C ILE A 200 -16.35 -2.03 -24.73
N LYS A 201 -17.35 -2.08 -25.60
CA LYS A 201 -18.02 -3.31 -26.00
C LYS A 201 -17.05 -4.32 -26.61
N GLU A 202 -16.19 -3.86 -27.50
CA GLU A 202 -15.19 -4.70 -28.13
C GLU A 202 -14.13 -5.19 -27.11
N THR A 203 -13.77 -4.37 -26.12
CA THR A 203 -12.90 -4.78 -25.00
C THR A 203 -13.51 -5.93 -24.23
N ILE A 204 -14.81 -5.84 -23.88
CA ILE A 204 -15.54 -6.90 -23.18
C ILE A 204 -15.53 -8.20 -24.01
N ARG A 205 -15.81 -8.11 -25.33
CA ARG A 205 -15.74 -9.26 -26.24
C ARG A 205 -14.37 -9.92 -26.22
N LEU A 206 -13.29 -9.15 -26.33
CA LEU A 206 -11.93 -9.66 -26.33
C LEU A 206 -11.58 -10.36 -25.02
N ILE A 207 -11.99 -9.78 -23.87
CA ILE A 207 -11.74 -10.40 -22.55
C ILE A 207 -12.53 -11.71 -22.44
N LYS A 208 -13.79 -11.78 -22.89
CA LYS A 208 -14.60 -13.02 -22.96
C LYS A 208 -13.94 -14.09 -23.84
N GLU A 209 -13.20 -13.68 -24.87
CA GLU A 209 -12.42 -14.57 -25.74
C GLU A 209 -11.04 -14.98 -25.15
N GLY A 210 -10.76 -14.62 -23.89
CA GLY A 210 -9.51 -14.96 -23.22
C GLY A 210 -8.30 -14.10 -23.62
N LYS A 211 -8.53 -12.94 -24.25
CA LYS A 211 -7.46 -11.99 -24.59
C LYS A 211 -7.04 -11.17 -23.39
N ILE A 212 -5.79 -10.70 -23.42
CA ILE A 212 -5.21 -9.80 -22.43
C ILE A 212 -5.30 -8.39 -22.98
N VAL A 213 -5.96 -7.48 -22.24
CA VAL A 213 -6.12 -6.09 -22.63
C VAL A 213 -5.37 -5.16 -21.67
N ALA A 214 -4.53 -4.28 -22.20
CA ALA A 214 -3.93 -3.19 -21.46
C ALA A 214 -4.93 -2.03 -21.39
N ILE A 215 -5.36 -1.67 -20.18
CA ILE A 215 -6.40 -0.66 -19.92
C ILE A 215 -5.79 0.52 -19.19
N LYS A 216 -5.85 1.72 -19.78
CA LYS A 216 -5.42 2.95 -19.10
C LYS A 216 -6.43 3.31 -18.02
N GLY A 217 -6.00 3.23 -16.77
CA GLY A 217 -6.80 3.54 -15.60
C GLY A 217 -6.65 4.97 -15.09
N LEU A 218 -6.70 5.14 -13.76
CA LEU A 218 -6.59 6.43 -13.10
C LEU A 218 -5.12 6.82 -12.84
N GLY A 219 -4.33 5.91 -12.27
CA GLY A 219 -2.93 6.15 -11.91
C GLY A 219 -1.90 5.54 -12.87
N GLY A 220 -2.34 4.76 -13.85
CA GLY A 220 -1.51 4.07 -14.84
C GLY A 220 -2.30 3.02 -15.58
N PHE A 221 -1.60 2.20 -16.37
CA PHE A 221 -2.19 1.09 -17.10
C PHE A 221 -2.39 -0.14 -16.19
N HIS A 222 -3.42 -0.92 -16.49
CA HIS A 222 -3.62 -2.27 -15.95
C HIS A 222 -3.58 -3.29 -17.08
N LEU A 223 -3.07 -4.48 -16.79
CA LEU A 223 -3.25 -5.66 -17.62
C LEU A 223 -4.44 -6.44 -17.11
N CYS A 224 -5.44 -6.63 -17.98
CA CYS A 224 -6.73 -7.20 -17.65
C CYS A 224 -6.99 -8.47 -18.45
N CYS A 225 -7.50 -9.51 -17.79
CA CYS A 225 -8.10 -10.70 -18.41
C CYS A 225 -9.17 -11.28 -17.49
N ASP A 226 -10.00 -12.22 -17.99
CA ASP A 226 -10.96 -12.94 -17.16
C ASP A 226 -10.22 -13.83 -16.16
N ALA A 227 -10.47 -13.59 -14.86
CA ALA A 227 -9.84 -14.33 -13.77
C ALA A 227 -10.31 -15.80 -13.68
N LYS A 228 -11.46 -16.13 -14.25
CA LYS A 228 -11.99 -17.50 -14.32
C LYS A 228 -11.44 -18.31 -15.49
N ASN A 229 -10.76 -17.67 -16.43
CA ASN A 229 -10.15 -18.36 -17.58
C ASN A 229 -8.71 -18.77 -17.26
N PRO A 230 -8.41 -20.06 -16.97
CA PRO A 230 -7.08 -20.51 -16.58
C PRO A 230 -6.02 -20.23 -17.65
N GLU A 231 -6.37 -20.38 -18.94
CA GLU A 231 -5.47 -20.16 -20.06
C GLU A 231 -5.07 -18.67 -20.19
N ALA A 232 -6.05 -17.76 -20.02
CA ALA A 232 -5.80 -16.32 -20.06
C ALA A 232 -4.88 -15.89 -18.89
N VAL A 233 -5.11 -16.41 -17.70
CA VAL A 233 -4.29 -16.14 -16.51
C VAL A 233 -2.88 -16.69 -16.67
N GLU A 234 -2.73 -17.92 -17.19
CA GLU A 234 -1.43 -18.53 -17.44
C GLU A 234 -0.66 -17.75 -18.50
N ASN A 235 -1.31 -17.38 -19.61
CA ASN A 235 -0.72 -16.58 -20.67
C ASN A 235 -0.26 -15.22 -20.16
N LEU A 236 -1.07 -14.54 -19.31
CA LEU A 236 -0.67 -13.28 -18.70
C LEU A 236 0.58 -13.47 -17.82
N ARG A 237 0.64 -14.52 -16.99
CA ARG A 237 1.80 -14.79 -16.15
C ARG A 237 3.05 -15.06 -16.96
N LYS A 238 2.96 -15.89 -17.99
CA LYS A 238 4.07 -16.21 -18.90
C LYS A 238 4.57 -14.96 -19.64
N ARG A 239 3.67 -14.20 -20.27
CA ARG A 239 4.05 -13.03 -21.09
C ARG A 239 4.62 -11.90 -20.24
N LYS A 240 4.05 -11.66 -19.05
CA LYS A 240 4.57 -10.67 -18.09
C LYS A 240 5.87 -11.14 -17.41
N LYS A 241 6.30 -12.39 -17.64
CA LYS A 241 7.42 -13.04 -16.91
C LYS A 241 7.26 -12.92 -15.37
N ARG A 242 5.99 -12.98 -14.92
CA ARG A 242 5.66 -12.81 -13.51
C ARG A 242 5.92 -14.11 -12.78
N SER A 243 6.71 -14.01 -11.72
CA SER A 243 6.94 -15.07 -10.74
C SER A 243 5.63 -15.53 -10.04
N ASN A 244 5.72 -16.25 -8.95
CA ASN A 244 4.55 -16.67 -8.15
C ASN A 244 3.82 -15.49 -7.45
N LYS A 245 4.31 -14.25 -7.57
CA LYS A 245 3.65 -13.06 -6.99
C LYS A 245 2.16 -13.01 -7.38
N PRO A 246 1.22 -12.93 -6.40
CA PRO A 246 -0.21 -12.95 -6.65
C PRO A 246 -0.68 -11.85 -7.60
N PHE A 247 -1.75 -12.12 -8.35
CA PHE A 247 -2.45 -11.12 -9.13
C PHE A 247 -3.50 -10.41 -8.28
N ALA A 248 -3.64 -9.09 -8.49
CA ALA A 248 -4.77 -8.34 -7.99
C ALA A 248 -6.02 -8.63 -8.83
N LEU A 249 -7.15 -8.72 -8.18
CA LEU A 249 -8.45 -9.02 -8.75
C LEU A 249 -9.40 -7.82 -8.56
N MET A 250 -10.26 -7.61 -9.57
CA MET A 250 -11.38 -6.68 -9.47
C MET A 250 -12.67 -7.46 -9.67
N ALA A 251 -13.62 -7.30 -8.74
CA ALA A 251 -14.96 -7.91 -8.86
C ALA A 251 -16.03 -6.83 -8.94
N PRO A 252 -17.17 -7.07 -9.60
CA PRO A 252 -18.22 -6.07 -9.81
C PRO A 252 -18.81 -5.55 -8.50
N ASP A 253 -18.95 -6.42 -7.51
CA ASP A 253 -19.64 -6.18 -6.24
C ASP A 253 -19.14 -7.11 -5.13
N LEU A 254 -19.66 -6.93 -3.90
CA LEU A 254 -19.29 -7.76 -2.75
C LEU A 254 -19.77 -9.20 -2.88
N ASP A 255 -20.95 -9.41 -3.45
CA ASP A 255 -21.54 -10.77 -3.55
C ASP A 255 -20.71 -11.66 -4.47
N SER A 256 -20.13 -11.07 -5.51
CA SER A 256 -19.17 -11.75 -6.37
C SER A 256 -17.88 -12.12 -5.61
N ILE A 257 -17.37 -11.23 -4.73
CA ILE A 257 -16.20 -11.53 -3.91
C ILE A 257 -16.51 -12.63 -2.87
N GLU A 258 -17.71 -12.60 -2.27
CA GLU A 258 -18.15 -13.60 -1.28
C GLU A 258 -18.22 -15.03 -1.83
N LYS A 259 -18.30 -15.20 -3.15
CA LYS A 259 -18.18 -16.54 -3.77
C LYS A 259 -16.78 -17.14 -3.58
N PHE A 260 -15.76 -16.31 -3.52
CA PHE A 260 -14.35 -16.72 -3.50
C PHE A 260 -13.68 -16.61 -2.14
N CYS A 261 -14.10 -15.65 -1.32
CA CYS A 261 -13.45 -15.30 -0.06
C CYS A 261 -14.42 -15.16 1.10
N PHE A 262 -13.90 -15.34 2.31
CA PHE A 262 -14.57 -14.86 3.52
C PHE A 262 -14.37 -13.35 3.61
N ILE A 263 -15.43 -12.63 3.97
CA ILE A 263 -15.37 -11.17 4.13
C ILE A 263 -16.06 -10.79 5.44
N SER A 264 -15.33 -10.08 6.33
CA SER A 264 -15.90 -9.48 7.55
C SER A 264 -16.64 -8.18 7.24
N GLU A 265 -17.46 -7.69 8.17
CA GLU A 265 -18.14 -6.39 8.01
C GLU A 265 -17.17 -5.20 7.93
N GLU A 266 -16.02 -5.29 8.62
CA GLU A 266 -14.95 -4.30 8.56
C GLU A 266 -14.27 -4.32 7.19
N GLU A 267 -13.98 -5.48 6.63
CA GLU A 267 -13.43 -5.64 5.27
C GLU A 267 -14.42 -5.13 4.21
N LYS A 268 -15.74 -5.35 4.38
CA LYS A 268 -16.76 -4.76 3.51
C LYS A 268 -16.72 -3.24 3.51
N LYS A 269 -16.56 -2.63 4.70
CA LYS A 269 -16.43 -1.17 4.83
C LYS A 269 -15.18 -0.65 4.12
N ILE A 270 -14.05 -1.34 4.24
CA ILE A 270 -12.80 -1.00 3.57
C ILE A 270 -12.96 -1.10 2.04
N LEU A 271 -13.51 -2.20 1.53
CA LEU A 271 -13.78 -2.42 0.10
C LEU A 271 -14.70 -1.34 -0.48
N LYS A 272 -15.77 -0.96 0.25
CA LYS A 272 -16.74 0.08 -0.16
C LYS A 272 -16.25 1.50 0.07
N SER A 273 -15.13 1.70 0.78
CA SER A 273 -14.61 3.05 1.04
C SER A 273 -14.33 3.81 -0.26
N PRO A 274 -14.35 5.15 -0.25
CA PRO A 274 -14.05 5.95 -1.44
C PRO A 274 -12.65 5.71 -2.02
N MET A 275 -11.74 5.12 -1.26
CA MET A 275 -10.38 4.76 -1.69
C MET A 275 -10.33 3.49 -2.53
N ARG A 276 -11.28 2.54 -2.34
CA ARG A 276 -11.34 1.28 -3.10
C ARG A 276 -9.97 0.57 -3.19
N PRO A 277 -9.30 0.26 -2.09
CA PRO A 277 -8.01 -0.41 -2.12
C PRO A 277 -8.16 -1.89 -2.52
N ILE A 278 -7.03 -2.52 -2.85
CA ILE A 278 -6.92 -3.98 -2.88
C ILE A 278 -6.91 -4.47 -1.43
N VAL A 279 -7.90 -5.28 -1.04
CA VAL A 279 -7.99 -5.89 0.29
C VAL A 279 -7.59 -7.35 0.20
N LEU A 280 -6.66 -7.80 1.04
CA LEU A 280 -6.25 -9.20 1.12
C LEU A 280 -7.25 -9.97 1.96
N LEU A 281 -8.01 -10.86 1.30
CA LEU A 281 -9.13 -11.64 1.86
C LEU A 281 -8.80 -13.12 1.90
N LEU A 282 -9.21 -13.81 2.96
CA LEU A 282 -8.98 -15.24 3.12
C LEU A 282 -9.82 -16.03 2.12
N LYS A 283 -9.19 -16.91 1.36
CA LYS A 283 -9.85 -17.82 0.40
C LYS A 283 -10.85 -18.76 1.10
N LYS A 284 -11.95 -19.07 0.43
CA LYS A 284 -12.80 -20.20 0.79
C LYS A 284 -12.20 -21.50 0.26
N ALA A 285 -12.43 -22.61 0.94
CA ALA A 285 -11.92 -23.91 0.50
C ALA A 285 -12.48 -24.35 -0.87
N GLU A 286 -13.70 -23.92 -1.18
CA GLU A 286 -14.45 -24.28 -2.39
C GLU A 286 -14.37 -23.18 -3.47
N TYR A 287 -13.34 -22.30 -3.41
CA TYR A 287 -13.23 -21.24 -4.41
C TYR A 287 -12.93 -21.80 -5.81
N VAL A 288 -13.48 -21.14 -6.86
CA VAL A 288 -13.43 -21.62 -8.26
C VAL A 288 -12.57 -20.70 -9.13
N LEU A 289 -11.44 -20.23 -8.62
CA LEU A 289 -10.46 -19.50 -9.40
C LEU A 289 -9.19 -20.35 -9.58
N PRO A 290 -8.47 -20.20 -10.71
CA PRO A 290 -7.21 -20.93 -10.91
C PRO A 290 -6.19 -20.66 -9.80
N ASP A 291 -5.59 -21.70 -9.25
CA ASP A 291 -4.56 -21.58 -8.20
C ASP A 291 -3.38 -20.70 -8.60
N ILE A 292 -3.11 -20.65 -9.90
CA ILE A 292 -2.04 -19.82 -10.47
C ILE A 292 -2.26 -18.29 -10.25
N ILE A 293 -3.45 -17.86 -9.84
CA ILE A 293 -3.71 -16.45 -9.45
C ILE A 293 -2.91 -16.06 -8.21
N ALA A 294 -2.85 -16.94 -7.22
CA ALA A 294 -2.11 -16.72 -5.97
C ALA A 294 -1.53 -18.05 -5.45
N PRO A 295 -0.45 -18.56 -6.07
CA PRO A 295 0.15 -19.82 -5.71
C PRO A 295 0.64 -19.83 -4.26
N LYS A 296 0.41 -20.92 -3.53
CA LYS A 296 0.85 -21.11 -2.13
C LYS A 296 0.42 -19.99 -1.16
N ASN A 297 -0.62 -19.23 -1.47
CA ASN A 297 -1.09 -18.13 -0.66
C ASN A 297 -2.54 -18.36 -0.23
N ALA A 298 -2.83 -18.24 1.05
CA ALA A 298 -4.19 -18.38 1.59
C ALA A 298 -5.10 -17.18 1.26
N TYR A 299 -4.54 -16.08 0.76
CA TYR A 299 -5.26 -14.84 0.52
C TYR A 299 -5.37 -14.51 -0.96
N LEU A 300 -6.49 -13.86 -1.34
CA LEU A 300 -6.67 -13.19 -2.62
C LEU A 300 -6.79 -11.67 -2.40
N GLY A 301 -6.19 -10.89 -3.27
CA GLY A 301 -6.29 -9.43 -3.24
C GLY A 301 -7.42 -8.94 -4.13
N PHE A 302 -8.55 -8.54 -3.55
CA PHE A 302 -9.70 -8.00 -4.28
C PHE A 302 -9.86 -6.50 -4.11
N MET A 303 -10.30 -5.83 -5.16
CA MET A 303 -10.79 -4.45 -5.14
C MET A 303 -12.12 -4.36 -5.89
N LEU A 304 -12.93 -3.35 -5.56
CA LEU A 304 -14.13 -2.99 -6.30
C LEU A 304 -13.80 -1.95 -7.39
N PRO A 305 -14.63 -1.80 -8.44
CA PRO A 305 -14.51 -0.78 -9.44
C PRO A 305 -14.43 0.62 -8.82
N TYR A 306 -13.49 1.45 -9.28
CA TYR A 306 -13.29 2.80 -8.76
C TYR A 306 -13.36 3.91 -9.81
N THR A 307 -13.34 3.54 -11.11
CA THR A 307 -13.59 4.49 -12.21
C THR A 307 -14.89 4.15 -12.93
N PRO A 308 -15.51 5.12 -13.61
CA PRO A 308 -16.66 4.83 -14.47
C PRO A 308 -16.32 3.78 -15.55
N LEU A 309 -15.11 3.83 -16.10
CA LEU A 309 -14.64 2.85 -17.08
C LEU A 309 -14.65 1.42 -16.54
N HIS A 310 -14.23 1.20 -15.29
CA HIS A 310 -14.28 -0.13 -14.66
C HIS A 310 -15.72 -0.64 -14.53
N TYR A 311 -16.65 0.23 -14.12
CA TYR A 311 -18.07 -0.14 -14.08
C TYR A 311 -18.62 -0.49 -15.45
N LEU A 312 -18.21 0.22 -16.50
CA LEU A 312 -18.63 -0.08 -17.87
C LEU A 312 -18.05 -1.41 -18.38
N LEU A 313 -16.88 -1.84 -17.94
CA LEU A 313 -16.36 -3.18 -18.27
C LEU A 313 -17.22 -4.31 -17.66
N PHE A 314 -17.80 -4.10 -16.49
CA PHE A 314 -18.66 -5.09 -15.85
C PHE A 314 -20.12 -5.01 -16.29
N TYR A 315 -20.65 -3.82 -16.52
CA TYR A 315 -22.09 -3.59 -16.67
C TYR A 315 -22.48 -2.83 -17.96
N TYR A 316 -21.64 -2.89 -19.00
CA TYR A 316 -22.01 -2.26 -20.28
C TYR A 316 -23.33 -2.87 -20.78
N PRO A 317 -24.36 -2.07 -21.15
CA PRO A 317 -25.64 -2.59 -21.59
C PRO A 317 -25.54 -3.37 -22.89
N GLU A 318 -25.90 -4.64 -22.88
CA GLU A 318 -26.05 -5.53 -24.03
C GLU A 318 -27.39 -6.28 -23.91
N GLU A 319 -27.94 -6.82 -25.02
CA GLU A 319 -29.26 -7.48 -25.01
C GLU A 319 -29.26 -8.73 -24.11
N ASP A 320 -28.11 -9.41 -24.00
CA ASP A 320 -27.95 -10.67 -23.27
C ASP A 320 -27.73 -10.52 -21.77
N ASN A 321 -27.39 -9.31 -21.28
CA ASN A 321 -27.18 -9.06 -19.85
C ASN A 321 -28.31 -8.28 -19.17
N PHE A 322 -29.41 -8.00 -19.89
CA PHE A 322 -30.55 -7.29 -19.34
C PHE A 322 -31.43 -8.24 -18.50
N VAL A 323 -31.55 -7.97 -17.21
CA VAL A 323 -32.47 -8.64 -16.31
C VAL A 323 -33.61 -7.67 -15.99
N SER A 324 -34.85 -8.13 -16.12
CA SER A 324 -36.05 -7.32 -16.01
C SER A 324 -36.09 -6.40 -14.77
N LEU A 325 -36.83 -5.28 -14.88
CA LEU A 325 -37.12 -4.40 -13.76
C LEU A 325 -37.70 -5.18 -12.58
N ALA A 326 -36.95 -5.40 -11.52
CA ALA A 326 -37.44 -6.04 -10.32
C ALA A 326 -38.25 -5.03 -9.50
N GLN A 327 -39.47 -5.43 -9.12
CA GLN A 327 -40.36 -4.63 -8.27
C GLN A 327 -40.11 -4.83 -6.76
N ASP A 328 -39.10 -5.60 -6.34
CA ASP A 328 -38.86 -5.94 -4.94
C ASP A 328 -37.53 -5.45 -4.35
N ASP A 329 -37.69 -4.95 -3.16
CA ASP A 329 -36.92 -3.96 -2.37
C ASP A 329 -35.60 -4.43 -1.78
N ASN A 330 -34.96 -5.54 -2.13
CA ASN A 330 -33.81 -6.01 -1.36
C ASN A 330 -32.68 -6.71 -2.14
N SER A 331 -32.64 -6.69 -3.43
CA SER A 331 -31.54 -7.33 -4.18
C SER A 331 -30.93 -6.37 -5.19
N PHE A 332 -29.67 -6.05 -4.96
CA PHE A 332 -28.74 -5.40 -5.89
C PHE A 332 -29.12 -3.99 -6.36
N PHE A 333 -28.70 -3.03 -5.56
CA PHE A 333 -28.54 -1.67 -6.04
C PHE A 333 -27.45 -1.61 -7.11
N THR A 334 -27.82 -1.81 -8.39
CA THR A 334 -27.39 -0.83 -9.35
C THR A 334 -28.15 0.44 -8.98
N PRO A 335 -27.55 1.64 -9.03
CA PRO A 335 -28.25 2.90 -8.67
C PRO A 335 -29.48 3.22 -9.53
N LEU A 336 -29.98 2.29 -10.33
CA LEU A 336 -30.94 2.49 -11.43
C LEU A 336 -32.22 1.68 -11.31
N GLY A 337 -32.35 0.75 -10.40
CA GLY A 337 -33.48 -0.19 -10.50
C GLY A 337 -33.45 -1.01 -11.80
N VAL A 338 -32.37 -0.97 -12.57
CA VAL A 338 -32.14 -1.77 -13.77
C VAL A 338 -31.05 -2.76 -13.44
N LEU A 339 -31.40 -4.03 -13.38
CA LEU A 339 -30.47 -5.12 -13.10
C LEU A 339 -29.79 -5.54 -14.41
N PHE A 340 -28.52 -5.13 -14.56
CA PHE A 340 -27.62 -5.79 -15.49
C PHE A 340 -26.84 -6.86 -14.74
N GLN A 341 -26.77 -8.06 -15.28
CA GLN A 341 -25.79 -9.04 -14.79
C GLN A 341 -24.39 -8.61 -15.23
N PRO A 342 -23.40 -8.73 -14.36
CA PRO A 342 -22.03 -8.39 -14.74
C PRO A 342 -21.52 -9.37 -15.80
N HIS A 343 -20.78 -8.86 -16.79
CA HIS A 343 -20.14 -9.66 -17.82
C HIS A 343 -19.10 -10.64 -17.29
N PHE A 344 -18.53 -10.34 -16.10
CA PHE A 344 -17.48 -11.12 -15.43
C PHE A 344 -17.73 -11.18 -13.93
N GLU A 345 -17.45 -12.30 -13.29
CA GLU A 345 -17.49 -12.42 -11.83
C GLU A 345 -16.22 -11.86 -11.18
N ALA A 346 -15.08 -11.96 -11.85
CA ALA A 346 -13.82 -11.35 -11.46
C ALA A 346 -12.92 -11.14 -12.67
N LEU A 347 -12.20 -10.03 -12.69
CA LEU A 347 -11.14 -9.74 -13.66
C LEU A 347 -9.78 -9.72 -12.93
N VAL A 348 -8.75 -10.28 -13.54
CA VAL A 348 -7.38 -9.90 -13.17
C VAL A 348 -7.22 -8.44 -13.56
N MET A 349 -6.71 -7.63 -12.63
CA MET A 349 -6.48 -6.20 -12.84
C MET A 349 -5.14 -5.85 -12.19
N THR A 350 -4.05 -6.27 -12.83
CA THR A 350 -2.69 -6.08 -12.33
C THR A 350 -2.01 -4.88 -12.99
N SER A 351 -1.00 -4.30 -12.33
CA SER A 351 -0.24 -3.15 -12.87
C SER A 351 0.28 -3.41 -14.28
N GLY A 352 0.09 -2.42 -15.17
CA GLY A 352 0.59 -2.43 -16.55
C GLY A 352 2.05 -1.99 -16.60
N ASN A 353 2.95 -2.94 -16.32
CA ASN A 353 4.40 -2.77 -16.33
C ASN A 353 5.05 -4.11 -16.68
N ILE A 354 6.32 -4.09 -17.08
CA ILE A 354 7.19 -5.26 -17.01
C ILE A 354 7.57 -5.48 -15.53
N SER A 355 7.89 -6.70 -15.15
CA SER A 355 8.19 -7.01 -13.74
C SER A 355 9.23 -6.03 -13.15
N GLU A 356 8.94 -5.53 -11.96
CA GLU A 356 9.79 -4.64 -11.15
C GLU A 356 9.99 -3.20 -11.69
N GLU A 357 9.37 -2.85 -12.83
CA GLU A 357 9.32 -1.48 -13.31
C GLU A 357 8.12 -0.70 -12.73
N PRO A 358 8.14 0.64 -12.75
CA PRO A 358 6.98 1.45 -12.40
C PRO A 358 5.80 1.25 -13.36
N ILE A 359 4.57 1.49 -12.88
CA ILE A 359 3.36 1.41 -13.70
C ILE A 359 3.43 2.41 -14.87
N ILE A 360 3.09 1.98 -16.08
CA ILE A 360 3.12 2.81 -17.30
C ILE A 360 1.94 3.79 -17.28
N THR A 361 2.17 5.04 -17.75
CA THR A 361 1.14 6.09 -17.80
C THR A 361 0.93 6.66 -19.21
N LYS A 362 1.95 6.62 -20.08
CA LYS A 362 1.90 7.16 -21.44
C LYS A 362 1.43 6.11 -22.43
N ASN A 363 0.60 6.51 -23.40
CA ASN A 363 0.05 5.59 -24.41
C ASN A 363 1.16 4.99 -25.28
N GLU A 364 2.08 5.82 -25.73
CA GLU A 364 3.21 5.45 -26.59
C GLU A 364 4.10 4.42 -25.89
N GLU A 365 4.43 4.65 -24.62
CA GLU A 365 5.22 3.73 -23.81
C GLU A 365 4.48 2.39 -23.62
N ALA A 366 3.16 2.41 -23.43
CA ALA A 366 2.36 1.19 -23.31
C ALA A 366 2.37 0.39 -24.62
N PHE A 367 2.22 1.05 -25.77
CA PHE A 367 2.30 0.38 -27.06
C PHE A 367 3.67 -0.25 -27.32
N GLU A 368 4.74 0.34 -26.83
CA GLU A 368 6.10 -0.19 -27.00
C GLU A 368 6.42 -1.30 -26.00
N LYS A 369 6.27 -1.02 -24.71
CA LYS A 369 6.69 -1.94 -23.64
C LYS A 369 5.74 -3.13 -23.44
N LEU A 370 4.43 -2.97 -23.66
CA LEU A 370 3.45 -4.04 -23.43
C LEU A 370 3.02 -4.79 -24.70
N LYS A 371 3.62 -4.52 -25.86
CA LYS A 371 3.25 -5.13 -27.14
C LYS A 371 3.29 -6.66 -27.17
N ASP A 372 4.16 -7.27 -26.35
CA ASP A 372 4.32 -8.72 -26.27
C ASP A 372 3.51 -9.33 -25.11
N VAL A 373 2.90 -8.50 -24.28
CA VAL A 373 2.07 -8.91 -23.14
C VAL A 373 0.59 -8.80 -23.49
N ALA A 374 0.15 -7.64 -24.00
CA ALA A 374 -1.25 -7.35 -24.29
C ALA A 374 -1.61 -7.65 -25.75
N ASP A 375 -2.81 -8.17 -25.98
CA ASP A 375 -3.40 -8.39 -27.29
C ASP A 375 -4.11 -7.12 -27.82
N ALA A 376 -4.54 -6.24 -26.89
CA ALA A 376 -5.23 -4.99 -27.21
C ALA A 376 -4.95 -3.91 -26.15
N PHE A 377 -5.20 -2.65 -26.52
CA PHE A 377 -4.94 -1.47 -25.70
C PHE A 377 -6.17 -0.57 -25.65
N LEU A 378 -6.84 -0.50 -24.51
CA LEU A 378 -7.91 0.46 -24.25
C LEU A 378 -7.29 1.71 -23.60
N VAL A 379 -7.10 2.75 -24.39
CA VAL A 379 -6.41 3.98 -24.00
C VAL A 379 -7.35 5.17 -23.94
N HIS A 380 -6.90 6.26 -23.31
CA HIS A 380 -7.58 7.53 -23.34
C HIS A 380 -6.57 8.70 -23.46
N ASN A 381 -7.08 9.87 -23.86
CA ASN A 381 -6.30 11.08 -24.11
C ASN A 381 -6.21 12.03 -22.91
N ARG A 382 -6.63 11.63 -21.69
CA ARG A 382 -6.36 12.38 -20.46
C ARG A 382 -4.99 11.95 -19.94
N ASP A 383 -4.08 12.91 -19.79
CA ASP A 383 -2.77 12.65 -19.22
C ASP A 383 -2.86 12.32 -17.72
N ILE A 384 -1.99 11.44 -17.30
CA ILE A 384 -1.75 11.10 -15.90
C ILE A 384 -0.46 11.84 -15.50
N PHE A 385 -0.56 12.83 -14.63
CA PHE A 385 0.59 13.61 -14.19
C PHE A 385 1.35 12.90 -13.07
N MET A 386 0.62 12.43 -12.06
CA MET A 386 1.20 11.64 -10.96
C MET A 386 0.89 10.16 -11.19
N ARG A 387 1.91 9.38 -11.46
CA ARG A 387 1.87 7.92 -11.59
C ARG A 387 1.66 7.29 -10.21
N VAL A 388 0.67 6.42 -10.06
CA VAL A 388 0.30 5.84 -8.75
C VAL A 388 -0.20 4.41 -8.91
N ASP A 389 0.40 3.46 -8.21
CA ASP A 389 -0.07 2.09 -8.08
C ASP A 389 -1.31 1.97 -7.18
N ASP A 390 -1.98 0.82 -7.20
CA ASP A 390 -3.07 0.52 -6.27
C ASP A 390 -2.53 0.23 -4.87
N SER A 391 -3.22 0.76 -3.85
CA SER A 391 -2.96 0.43 -2.46
C SER A 391 -3.35 -1.00 -2.15
N VAL A 392 -2.55 -1.68 -1.31
CA VAL A 392 -2.81 -3.02 -0.81
C VAL A 392 -2.91 -2.95 0.71
N VAL A 393 -4.00 -3.49 1.24
CA VAL A 393 -4.29 -3.42 2.68
C VAL A 393 -4.82 -4.74 3.22
N ARG A 394 -4.76 -4.89 4.53
CA ARG A 394 -5.51 -5.87 5.33
C ARG A 394 -6.41 -5.13 6.32
N GLU A 395 -7.36 -5.83 6.88
CA GLU A 395 -8.05 -5.41 8.10
C GLU A 395 -7.24 -5.87 9.32
N LEU A 396 -7.06 -4.98 10.29
CA LEU A 396 -6.49 -5.30 11.60
C LEU A 396 -7.21 -4.47 12.67
N GLU A 397 -7.89 -5.15 13.60
CA GLU A 397 -8.62 -4.52 14.72
C GLU A 397 -9.64 -3.44 14.28
N GLY A 398 -10.38 -3.72 13.21
CA GLY A 398 -11.39 -2.81 12.64
C GLY A 398 -10.79 -1.66 11.82
N LYS A 399 -9.48 -1.66 11.57
CA LYS A 399 -8.77 -0.59 10.88
C LYS A 399 -8.07 -1.09 9.63
N ILE A 400 -7.69 -0.14 8.77
CA ILE A 400 -6.84 -0.39 7.63
C ILE A 400 -5.39 -0.61 8.11
N TYR A 401 -4.81 -1.73 7.72
CA TYR A 401 -3.41 -2.07 7.91
C TYR A 401 -2.72 -2.15 6.55
N PHE A 402 -1.75 -1.27 6.32
CA PHE A 402 -1.14 -1.13 5.02
C PHE A 402 -0.09 -2.22 4.74
N ILE A 403 -0.18 -2.79 3.55
CA ILE A 403 0.89 -3.57 2.91
C ILE A 403 1.64 -2.70 1.89
N ARG A 404 0.87 -1.86 1.16
CA ARG A 404 1.35 -0.82 0.26
C ARG A 404 0.43 0.39 0.36
N ARG A 405 1.00 1.59 0.56
CA ARG A 405 0.26 2.85 0.58
C ARG A 405 0.46 3.58 -0.74
N ALA A 406 -0.59 3.74 -1.52
CA ALA A 406 -0.57 4.35 -2.86
C ALA A 406 -1.94 4.99 -3.18
N ARG A 407 -2.57 4.72 -4.33
CA ARG A 407 -3.83 5.33 -4.76
C ARG A 407 -4.91 5.33 -3.66
N GLY A 408 -5.60 6.45 -3.54
CA GLY A 408 -6.67 6.68 -2.55
C GLY A 408 -6.17 7.09 -1.17
N PHE A 409 -4.86 6.95 -0.89
CA PHE A 409 -4.26 7.34 0.38
C PHE A 409 -3.11 8.34 0.25
N VAL A 410 -2.53 8.45 -0.94
CA VAL A 410 -1.53 9.48 -1.25
C VAL A 410 -2.20 10.61 -2.03
N PRO A 411 -1.73 11.85 -1.84
CA PRO A 411 -0.60 12.32 -1.04
C PRO A 411 -1.02 12.82 0.36
N LYS A 412 -1.99 12.20 1.01
CA LYS A 412 -2.45 12.62 2.33
C LYS A 412 -1.26 12.73 3.28
N ALA A 413 -0.99 13.95 3.76
CA ALA A 413 0.07 14.18 4.73
C ALA A 413 -0.26 13.56 6.10
N ILE A 414 0.77 13.13 6.81
CA ILE A 414 0.68 12.64 8.18
C ILE A 414 0.90 13.83 9.11
N ALA A 415 -0.07 14.08 9.99
CA ALA A 415 0.06 15.15 10.98
C ALA A 415 1.06 14.71 12.07
N LEU A 416 2.06 15.52 12.30
CA LEU A 416 3.02 15.38 13.39
C LEU A 416 2.50 16.12 14.63
N LYS A 417 2.95 15.74 15.82
CA LYS A 417 2.54 16.41 17.07
C LYS A 417 3.26 17.74 17.29
N GLU A 418 4.27 18.01 16.50
CA GLU A 418 5.09 19.20 16.59
C GLU A 418 5.57 19.62 15.19
N SER A 419 5.95 20.89 15.04
CA SER A 419 6.52 21.41 13.82
C SER A 419 7.98 21.00 13.69
N LEU A 420 8.36 20.55 12.52
CA LEU A 420 9.72 20.20 12.15
C LEU A 420 10.24 21.13 11.05
N PRO A 421 11.56 21.34 10.97
CA PRO A 421 12.20 21.95 9.81
C PRO A 421 11.84 21.22 8.51
N GLU A 422 12.02 21.85 7.37
CA GLU A 422 11.85 21.22 6.06
C GLU A 422 13.02 20.26 5.81
N VAL A 423 12.81 18.98 5.99
CA VAL A 423 13.82 17.93 5.78
C VAL A 423 13.33 16.86 4.81
N LEU A 424 14.28 16.16 4.23
CA LEU A 424 14.04 14.99 3.38
C LEU A 424 14.49 13.72 4.10
N GLY A 425 13.62 12.71 4.17
CA GLY A 425 14.01 11.32 4.43
C GLY A 425 14.01 10.56 3.11
N ALA A 426 15.15 10.04 2.68
CA ALA A 426 15.33 9.44 1.36
C ALA A 426 14.78 7.99 1.24
N GLY A 427 14.51 7.35 2.37
CA GLY A 427 14.05 5.94 2.43
C GLY A 427 15.18 4.92 2.34
N ALA A 428 14.81 3.65 2.21
CA ALA A 428 15.67 2.53 1.86
C ALA A 428 15.53 2.21 0.36
N ASP A 429 16.25 1.21 -0.15
CA ASP A 429 16.13 0.84 -1.57
C ASP A 429 14.94 -0.09 -1.86
N LEU A 430 14.54 -0.95 -0.91
CA LEU A 430 13.39 -1.83 -1.10
C LEU A 430 12.09 -1.12 -0.69
N LYS A 431 11.02 -1.34 -1.46
CA LYS A 431 9.69 -0.72 -1.25
C LYS A 431 9.77 0.78 -0.97
N ASN A 432 10.69 1.43 -1.64
CA ASN A 432 11.06 2.81 -1.37
C ASN A 432 9.85 3.75 -1.31
N THR A 433 9.93 4.68 -0.39
CA THR A 433 9.23 5.96 -0.33
C THR A 433 10.23 7.01 0.14
N PHE A 434 9.98 8.28 -0.16
CA PHE A 434 10.65 9.37 0.52
C PHE A 434 9.65 10.22 1.30
N THR A 435 10.13 10.97 2.28
CA THR A 435 9.31 11.85 3.11
C THR A 435 9.86 13.27 3.09
N LEU A 436 8.98 14.24 2.83
CA LEU A 436 9.25 15.67 2.98
C LEU A 436 8.48 16.17 4.21
N THR A 437 9.15 16.94 5.09
CA THR A 437 8.46 17.61 6.20
C THR A 437 8.19 19.07 5.87
N LYS A 438 7.07 19.59 6.35
CA LYS A 438 6.71 21.00 6.30
C LYS A 438 5.79 21.35 7.45
N SER A 439 6.24 22.28 8.31
CA SER A 439 5.52 22.63 9.54
C SER A 439 5.25 21.38 10.39
N ASP A 440 4.00 21.11 10.75
CA ASP A 440 3.52 19.95 11.51
C ASP A 440 3.03 18.80 10.62
N TYR A 441 3.55 18.69 9.39
CA TYR A 441 3.17 17.64 8.43
C TYR A 441 4.37 16.90 7.85
N ALA A 442 4.21 15.59 7.71
CA ALA A 442 5.08 14.73 6.90
C ALA A 442 4.34 14.29 5.64
N ILE A 443 4.90 14.60 4.49
CA ILE A 443 4.38 14.25 3.16
C ILE A 443 5.19 13.05 2.70
N VAL A 444 4.62 11.86 2.91
CA VAL A 444 5.22 10.61 2.44
C VAL A 444 4.77 10.36 1.01
N SER A 445 5.71 10.09 0.11
CA SER A 445 5.42 9.80 -1.30
C SER A 445 4.52 8.57 -1.46
N GLN A 446 4.00 8.36 -2.65
CA GLN A 446 3.49 7.05 -3.05
C GLN A 446 4.61 6.01 -3.02
N HIS A 447 4.23 4.74 -3.03
CA HIS A 447 5.16 3.65 -3.24
C HIS A 447 5.92 3.86 -4.56
N ILE A 448 7.24 3.94 -4.48
CA ILE A 448 8.13 4.06 -5.63
C ILE A 448 8.47 2.66 -6.15
N GLY A 449 8.82 1.75 -5.27
CA GLY A 449 9.26 0.38 -5.57
C GLY A 449 10.72 0.17 -5.19
N ASP A 450 11.30 -0.89 -5.73
CA ASP A 450 12.67 -1.27 -5.44
C ASP A 450 13.62 -0.51 -6.39
N LEU A 451 14.59 0.23 -5.84
CA LEU A 451 15.51 1.10 -6.59
C LEU A 451 16.65 0.30 -7.24
N GLU A 452 16.30 -0.81 -7.90
CA GLU A 452 17.25 -1.74 -8.52
C GLU A 452 17.41 -1.52 -10.04
N ASN A 453 16.51 -0.75 -10.66
CA ASN A 453 16.53 -0.49 -12.10
C ASN A 453 16.42 1.01 -12.42
N PHE A 454 16.84 1.37 -13.63
CA PHE A 454 16.91 2.75 -14.07
C PHE A 454 15.53 3.43 -14.10
N GLU A 455 14.48 2.72 -14.51
CA GLU A 455 13.11 3.25 -14.60
C GLU A 455 12.55 3.61 -13.21
N THR A 456 12.85 2.84 -12.18
CA THR A 456 12.41 3.14 -10.80
C THR A 456 13.20 4.31 -10.22
N ILE A 457 14.48 4.45 -10.58
CA ILE A 457 15.33 5.60 -10.22
C ILE A 457 14.78 6.88 -10.86
N GLU A 458 14.49 6.88 -12.17
CA GLU A 458 13.86 8.02 -12.84
C GLU A 458 12.50 8.37 -12.21
N PHE A 459 11.72 7.36 -11.85
CA PHE A 459 10.44 7.55 -11.18
C PHE A 459 10.61 8.19 -9.79
N TYR A 460 11.62 7.78 -9.01
CA TYR A 460 11.95 8.41 -7.74
C TYR A 460 12.22 9.91 -7.91
N GLU A 461 13.07 10.27 -8.86
CA GLU A 461 13.41 11.66 -9.14
C GLU A 461 12.21 12.49 -9.67
N GLU A 462 11.41 11.89 -10.57
CA GLU A 462 10.17 12.50 -11.07
C GLU A 462 9.23 12.86 -9.92
N VAL A 463 8.92 11.90 -9.05
CA VAL A 463 8.01 12.09 -7.92
C VAL A 463 8.58 13.07 -6.91
N PHE A 464 9.88 12.99 -6.61
CA PHE A 464 10.53 13.92 -5.71
C PHE A 464 10.41 15.38 -6.20
N ASN A 465 10.75 15.64 -7.46
CA ASN A 465 10.67 16.98 -8.03
C ASN A 465 9.22 17.48 -8.08
N ASN A 466 8.26 16.61 -8.41
CA ASN A 466 6.86 16.96 -8.46
C ASN A 466 6.31 17.31 -7.07
N LEU A 467 6.53 16.46 -6.04
CA LEU A 467 6.03 16.72 -4.69
C LEU A 467 6.72 17.92 -4.05
N LYS A 468 8.04 18.06 -4.24
CA LYS A 468 8.80 19.23 -3.81
C LYS A 468 8.22 20.53 -4.39
N SER A 469 7.90 20.54 -5.68
CA SER A 469 7.29 21.68 -6.36
C SER A 469 5.85 21.94 -5.88
N VAL A 470 5.02 20.90 -5.82
CA VAL A 470 3.60 21.01 -5.42
C VAL A 470 3.48 21.56 -3.99
N TYR A 471 4.28 21.03 -3.06
CA TYR A 471 4.24 21.46 -1.66
C TYR A 471 5.19 22.60 -1.32
N ARG A 472 5.99 23.06 -2.29
CA ARG A 472 6.95 24.16 -2.12
C ARG A 472 7.88 23.91 -0.92
N VAL A 473 8.47 22.71 -0.87
CA VAL A 473 9.42 22.30 0.17
C VAL A 473 10.84 22.45 -0.34
N GLU A 474 11.69 23.12 0.43
CA GLU A 474 13.14 23.19 0.20
C GLU A 474 13.88 22.58 1.40
N PRO A 475 14.28 21.31 1.30
CA PRO A 475 14.94 20.64 2.42
C PRO A 475 16.23 21.33 2.84
N VAL A 476 16.39 21.55 4.15
CA VAL A 476 17.59 22.11 4.78
C VAL A 476 18.54 21.03 5.30
N ALA A 477 18.10 19.78 5.33
CA ALA A 477 18.90 18.60 5.66
C ALA A 477 18.26 17.35 5.07
N VAL A 478 19.04 16.26 4.98
CA VAL A 478 18.61 14.97 4.43
C VAL A 478 18.97 13.83 5.39
N GLY A 479 18.01 12.93 5.66
CA GLY A 479 18.25 11.65 6.30
C GLY A 479 18.29 10.52 5.26
N HIS A 480 19.23 9.59 5.42
CA HIS A 480 19.35 8.42 4.56
C HIS A 480 19.73 7.17 5.36
N ASP A 481 19.60 5.99 4.74
CA ASP A 481 19.97 4.73 5.37
C ASP A 481 21.49 4.64 5.62
N LEU A 482 21.88 3.90 6.64
CA LEU A 482 23.28 3.65 6.97
C LEU A 482 23.96 2.77 5.90
N HIS A 483 23.19 2.01 5.11
CA HIS A 483 23.71 1.08 4.09
C HIS A 483 24.54 1.84 3.04
N PRO A 484 25.82 1.52 2.85
CA PRO A 484 26.74 2.33 2.04
C PRO A 484 26.46 2.22 0.53
N LEU A 485 25.85 1.13 0.09
CA LEU A 485 25.63 0.83 -1.34
C LEU A 485 24.20 1.08 -1.79
N TYR A 486 23.27 1.51 -0.90
CA TYR A 486 21.93 1.87 -1.34
C TYR A 486 21.96 3.07 -2.26
N PHE A 487 21.22 2.95 -3.36
CA PHE A 487 21.04 4.07 -4.31
C PHE A 487 20.43 5.29 -3.60
N SER A 488 19.40 5.10 -2.79
CA SER A 488 18.76 6.17 -2.02
C SER A 488 19.75 6.91 -1.13
N SER A 489 20.70 6.19 -0.53
CA SER A 489 21.77 6.77 0.31
C SER A 489 22.79 7.57 -0.50
N GLN A 490 23.21 7.05 -1.66
CA GLN A 490 24.13 7.77 -2.55
C GLN A 490 23.48 9.02 -3.13
N TRP A 491 22.26 8.88 -3.65
CA TRP A 491 21.48 9.98 -4.20
C TRP A 491 21.25 11.07 -3.15
N ALA A 492 20.95 10.72 -1.90
CA ALA A 492 20.75 11.66 -0.80
C ALA A 492 22.03 12.47 -0.48
N LYS A 493 23.21 11.83 -0.49
CA LYS A 493 24.51 12.47 -0.30
C LYS A 493 24.81 13.46 -1.44
N ASP A 494 24.62 13.00 -2.69
CA ASP A 494 24.83 13.83 -3.88
C ASP A 494 23.88 15.06 -3.90
N TYR A 495 22.60 14.84 -3.52
CA TYR A 495 21.63 15.92 -3.38
C TYR A 495 22.07 16.94 -2.31
N ALA A 496 22.48 16.45 -1.14
CA ALA A 496 22.93 17.30 -0.04
C ALA A 496 24.17 18.11 -0.43
N GLU A 497 25.18 17.50 -1.07
CA GLU A 497 26.37 18.17 -1.57
C GLU A 497 26.03 19.26 -2.58
N LYS A 498 25.21 18.95 -3.59
CA LYS A 498 24.75 19.91 -4.61
C LYS A 498 24.00 21.09 -4.02
N LYS A 499 23.30 20.91 -2.88
CA LYS A 499 22.52 21.94 -2.20
C LYS A 499 23.29 22.66 -1.08
N GLY A 500 24.47 22.17 -0.68
CA GLY A 500 25.24 22.69 0.44
C GLY A 500 24.56 22.50 1.79
N ILE A 501 23.82 21.37 1.98
CA ILE A 501 23.11 21.01 3.22
C ILE A 501 23.69 19.74 3.82
N SER A 502 23.35 19.45 5.09
CA SER A 502 23.86 18.28 5.79
C SER A 502 23.10 17.00 5.42
N ALA A 503 23.83 15.87 5.28
CA ALA A 503 23.29 14.52 5.16
C ALA A 503 23.58 13.71 6.43
N TYR A 504 22.57 12.99 6.91
CA TYR A 504 22.63 12.17 8.14
C TYR A 504 22.39 10.70 7.81
N ALA A 505 23.40 9.87 8.07
CA ALA A 505 23.28 8.41 7.99
C ALA A 505 22.59 7.88 9.25
N LEU A 506 21.53 7.09 9.09
CA LEU A 506 20.70 6.56 10.17
C LEU A 506 20.56 5.05 10.06
N GLN A 507 20.63 4.36 11.20
CA GLN A 507 20.49 2.91 11.24
C GLN A 507 19.06 2.49 10.86
N HIS A 508 18.93 1.47 10.03
CA HIS A 508 17.70 0.99 9.41
C HIS A 508 16.56 0.70 10.41
N HIS A 509 16.80 -0.20 11.39
CA HIS A 509 15.79 -0.59 12.36
C HIS A 509 15.45 0.51 13.37
N TYR A 510 16.40 1.40 13.65
CA TYR A 510 16.12 2.62 14.40
C TYR A 510 15.13 3.51 13.66
N CYS A 511 15.24 3.63 12.33
CA CYS A 511 14.26 4.38 11.52
C CYS A 511 12.88 3.72 11.51
N HIS A 512 12.78 2.38 11.52
CA HIS A 512 11.53 1.68 11.71
C HIS A 512 10.80 2.11 12.98
N ILE A 513 11.50 2.15 14.12
CA ILE A 513 10.90 2.55 15.39
C ILE A 513 10.65 4.06 15.43
N ALA A 514 11.56 4.86 14.89
CA ALA A 514 11.39 6.33 14.80
C ALA A 514 10.18 6.74 13.96
N SER A 515 9.78 5.96 12.96
CA SER A 515 8.56 6.23 12.20
C SER A 515 7.30 6.05 13.05
N LEU A 516 7.27 5.08 13.96
CA LEU A 516 6.21 4.97 14.98
C LEU A 516 6.26 6.15 15.95
N MET A 517 7.47 6.55 16.39
CA MET A 517 7.62 7.72 17.26
C MET A 517 7.02 8.96 16.60
N ALA A 518 7.22 9.15 15.30
CA ALA A 518 6.63 10.24 14.52
C ALA A 518 5.09 10.15 14.43
N GLU A 519 4.54 8.96 14.13
CA GLU A 519 3.09 8.78 14.02
C GLU A 519 2.36 9.03 15.34
N TYR A 520 2.96 8.64 16.47
CA TYR A 520 2.33 8.75 17.80
C TYR A 520 2.79 9.97 18.59
N GLY A 521 3.83 10.65 18.14
CA GLY A 521 4.37 11.86 18.80
C GLY A 521 5.05 11.55 20.13
N THR A 522 5.86 10.49 20.19
CA THR A 522 6.66 10.12 21.33
C THR A 522 8.14 10.45 21.10
N SER A 523 8.87 10.86 22.16
CA SER A 523 10.29 11.15 22.09
C SER A 523 11.18 9.96 22.38
N GLU A 524 10.61 8.88 22.91
CA GLU A 524 11.28 7.63 23.21
C GLU A 524 10.30 6.45 23.07
N LEU A 525 10.80 5.26 22.75
CA LEU A 525 9.98 4.09 22.56
C LEU A 525 10.83 2.81 22.70
N PHE A 526 10.37 1.85 23.51
CA PHE A 526 10.81 0.48 23.39
C PHE A 526 10.17 -0.12 22.13
N GLY A 527 10.97 -0.58 21.18
CA GLY A 527 10.52 -1.05 19.88
C GLY A 527 11.06 -2.41 19.52
N ILE A 528 10.24 -3.15 18.80
CA ILE A 528 10.56 -4.45 18.21
C ILE A 528 10.51 -4.27 16.69
N ALA A 529 11.68 -4.36 16.05
CA ALA A 529 11.83 -4.22 14.60
C ALA A 529 12.21 -5.57 14.00
N PHE A 530 11.21 -6.30 13.45
CA PHE A 530 11.42 -7.60 12.84
C PHE A 530 11.32 -7.50 11.33
N ASP A 531 12.44 -7.74 10.67
CA ASP A 531 12.59 -7.62 9.23
C ASP A 531 13.42 -8.79 8.64
N GLY A 532 13.60 -8.74 7.33
CA GLY A 532 14.47 -9.66 6.59
C GLY A 532 15.92 -9.25 6.65
N THR A 533 16.20 -7.97 6.40
CA THR A 533 17.56 -7.44 6.28
C THR A 533 17.60 -5.94 6.57
N GLY A 534 18.64 -5.50 7.25
CA GLY A 534 19.01 -4.10 7.43
C GLY A 534 20.46 -3.99 7.83
N TYR A 535 21.14 -2.90 7.47
CA TYR A 535 22.56 -2.73 7.73
C TYR A 535 22.82 -2.39 9.21
N GLY A 536 23.55 -3.26 9.90
CA GLY A 536 23.92 -3.09 11.29
C GLY A 536 25.08 -2.13 11.51
N THR A 537 25.18 -1.53 12.69
CA THR A 537 26.32 -0.67 13.08
C THR A 537 27.61 -1.44 13.27
N ASP A 538 27.52 -2.77 13.42
CA ASP A 538 28.63 -3.70 13.55
C ASP A 538 29.09 -4.33 12.21
N GLY A 539 28.47 -3.89 11.10
CA GLY A 539 28.73 -4.41 9.76
C GLY A 539 28.04 -5.75 9.45
N THR A 540 27.23 -6.28 10.37
CA THR A 540 26.41 -7.48 10.14
C THR A 540 25.03 -7.11 9.60
N ILE A 541 24.27 -8.10 9.13
CA ILE A 541 22.88 -7.92 8.68
C ILE A 541 21.95 -8.10 9.89
N TRP A 542 21.25 -7.04 10.27
CA TRP A 542 20.25 -7.07 11.35
C TRP A 542 18.85 -7.38 10.82
N GLY A 543 17.89 -7.72 11.73
CA GLY A 543 16.48 -7.90 11.37
C GLY A 543 15.60 -8.60 12.42
N SER A 544 16.07 -8.72 13.67
CA SER A 544 15.23 -9.24 14.79
C SER A 544 15.51 -8.45 16.05
N GLU A 545 15.29 -7.16 15.99
CA GLU A 545 15.91 -6.24 16.92
C GLU A 545 14.92 -5.78 18.01
N PHE A 546 15.33 -5.88 19.27
CA PHE A 546 14.69 -5.23 20.40
C PHE A 546 15.50 -3.99 20.74
N LEU A 547 14.92 -2.82 20.54
CA LEU A 547 15.61 -1.54 20.65
C LEU A 547 14.93 -0.65 21.69
N TYR A 548 15.72 0.08 22.46
CA TYR A 548 15.23 1.24 23.17
C TYR A 548 15.69 2.48 22.40
N CYS A 549 14.74 3.21 21.84
CA CYS A 549 14.99 4.33 20.93
C CYS A 549 14.60 5.65 21.60
N THR A 550 15.43 6.67 21.41
CA THR A 550 15.13 8.08 21.69
C THR A 550 15.30 8.88 20.40
N VAL A 551 14.93 10.14 20.36
CA VAL A 551 15.19 11.00 19.19
C VAL A 551 16.69 11.25 18.92
N LYS A 552 17.55 11.02 19.91
CA LYS A 552 19.00 11.25 19.81
C LYS A 552 19.78 9.99 19.42
N ASP A 553 19.43 8.85 19.99
CA ASP A 553 20.19 7.61 19.87
C ASP A 553 19.29 6.41 20.17
N PHE A 554 19.84 5.20 19.98
CA PHE A 554 19.16 3.95 20.30
C PHE A 554 20.12 2.96 20.98
N GLN A 555 19.55 2.06 21.78
CA GLN A 555 20.28 0.94 22.37
C GLN A 555 19.73 -0.38 21.85
N ARG A 556 20.60 -1.26 21.34
CA ARG A 556 20.27 -2.64 20.98
C ARG A 556 20.20 -3.45 22.26
N LEU A 557 19.04 -4.00 22.60
CA LEU A 557 18.80 -4.71 23.85
C LEU A 557 18.81 -6.23 23.70
N ALA A 558 18.25 -6.72 22.59
CA ALA A 558 18.29 -8.14 22.23
C ALA A 558 18.17 -8.34 20.73
N HIS A 559 18.65 -9.49 20.27
CA HIS A 559 18.54 -9.93 18.88
C HIS A 559 18.60 -11.45 18.75
N LEU A 560 18.17 -11.95 17.58
CA LEU A 560 18.31 -13.36 17.24
C LEU A 560 19.79 -13.73 17.07
N LYS A 561 20.18 -14.94 17.49
CA LYS A 561 21.50 -15.52 17.18
C LYS A 561 21.77 -15.39 15.68
N PRO A 562 22.91 -14.82 15.26
CA PRO A 562 23.19 -14.62 13.85
C PRO A 562 23.24 -15.95 13.07
N LEU A 563 22.48 -16.02 11.97
CA LEU A 563 22.49 -17.13 11.02
C LEU A 563 23.44 -16.78 9.86
N SER A 564 24.27 -17.73 9.45
CA SER A 564 25.09 -17.55 8.25
C SER A 564 24.27 -17.65 6.97
N LEU A 565 24.52 -16.73 6.02
CA LEU A 565 23.88 -16.67 4.71
C LEU A 565 24.84 -17.17 3.60
N PRO A 566 24.93 -18.47 3.30
CA PRO A 566 25.88 -19.00 2.34
C PRO A 566 25.63 -18.50 0.91
N GLY A 567 26.49 -17.61 0.41
CA GLY A 567 26.35 -16.93 -0.87
C GLY A 567 25.60 -15.59 -0.78
N GLY A 568 25.44 -15.00 0.44
CA GLY A 568 24.86 -13.68 0.62
C GLY A 568 23.42 -13.58 0.08
N GLU A 569 23.16 -12.64 -0.83
CA GLU A 569 21.84 -12.46 -1.46
C GLU A 569 21.28 -13.71 -2.13
N THR A 570 22.13 -14.60 -2.64
CA THR A 570 21.66 -15.87 -3.22
C THR A 570 20.92 -16.72 -2.18
N ALA A 571 21.32 -16.66 -0.90
CA ALA A 571 20.63 -17.40 0.17
C ALA A 571 19.22 -16.85 0.43
N ILE A 572 18.93 -15.59 0.12
CA ILE A 572 17.60 -15.00 0.21
C ILE A 572 16.67 -15.56 -0.88
N LYS A 573 17.21 -15.79 -2.09
CA LYS A 573 16.47 -16.36 -3.23
C LYS A 573 16.39 -17.89 -3.15
N GLU A 574 17.46 -18.54 -2.69
CA GLU A 574 17.58 -19.99 -2.55
C GLU A 574 17.44 -20.38 -1.05
N CYS A 575 16.19 -20.37 -0.52
CA CYS A 575 15.90 -20.60 0.90
C CYS A 575 16.46 -21.93 1.45
N PHE A 576 16.67 -22.93 0.57
CA PHE A 576 17.31 -24.20 0.98
C PHE A 576 18.73 -24.00 1.51
N ARG A 577 19.45 -22.94 1.13
CA ARG A 577 20.76 -22.61 1.70
C ARG A 577 20.66 -22.25 3.18
N LEU A 578 19.58 -21.54 3.55
CA LEU A 578 19.30 -21.18 4.95
C LEU A 578 18.92 -22.43 5.74
N ALA A 579 18.08 -23.31 5.17
CA ALA A 579 17.75 -24.59 5.80
C ALA A 579 18.99 -25.46 6.03
N ILE A 580 19.90 -25.55 5.06
CA ILE A 580 21.20 -26.25 5.22
C ILE A 580 22.02 -25.58 6.31
N SER A 581 22.08 -24.26 6.35
CA SER A 581 22.82 -23.51 7.37
C SER A 581 22.27 -23.76 8.78
N LEU A 582 20.95 -23.85 8.94
CA LEU A 582 20.27 -24.18 10.20
C LEU A 582 20.60 -25.62 10.65
N ILE A 583 20.55 -26.59 9.74
CA ILE A 583 20.86 -27.98 10.04
C ILE A 583 22.32 -28.13 10.48
N ASP A 584 23.24 -27.52 9.73
CA ASP A 584 24.68 -27.56 10.03
C ASP A 584 25.01 -26.88 11.38
N GLU A 585 24.27 -25.84 11.74
CA GLU A 585 24.40 -25.16 13.05
C GLU A 585 24.03 -26.07 14.21
N VAL A 586 22.98 -26.88 14.04
CA VAL A 586 22.38 -27.68 15.12
C VAL A 586 23.04 -29.08 15.21
N PHE A 587 23.28 -29.70 14.06
CA PHE A 587 23.70 -31.13 13.96
C PHE A 587 25.07 -31.31 13.32
N GLY A 588 25.70 -30.24 12.84
CA GLY A 588 26.92 -30.33 12.02
C GLY A 588 26.65 -30.90 10.62
N GLU A 589 27.69 -31.44 9.97
CA GLU A 589 27.61 -32.01 8.63
C GLU A 589 26.88 -33.36 8.60
N ASP A 590 25.68 -33.48 9.21
CA ASP A 590 24.92 -34.73 9.23
C ASP A 590 24.15 -34.99 7.93
N MET A 591 24.87 -35.60 6.95
CA MET A 591 24.28 -36.00 5.69
C MET A 591 23.18 -37.08 5.81
N GLN A 592 23.18 -37.89 6.88
CA GLN A 592 22.17 -38.93 7.07
C GLN A 592 20.83 -38.27 7.48
N LEU A 593 20.88 -37.21 8.28
CA LEU A 593 19.74 -36.42 8.64
C LEU A 593 19.17 -35.68 7.40
N ILE A 594 20.05 -35.01 6.65
CA ILE A 594 19.66 -34.25 5.46
C ILE A 594 18.96 -35.16 4.43
N LYS A 595 19.37 -36.43 4.30
CA LYS A 595 18.73 -37.42 3.40
C LYS A 595 17.27 -37.70 3.74
N LYS A 596 16.82 -37.37 4.93
CA LYS A 596 15.44 -37.56 5.38
C LYS A 596 14.58 -36.33 5.19
N LEU A 597 15.16 -35.22 4.77
CA LEU A 597 14.48 -33.92 4.65
C LEU A 597 14.19 -33.56 3.17
N PRO A 598 13.18 -32.75 2.89
CA PRO A 598 12.73 -32.40 1.54
C PRO A 598 13.77 -31.62 0.70
N ILE A 599 14.86 -31.18 1.30
CA ILE A 599 15.91 -30.41 0.63
C ILE A 599 16.54 -31.20 -0.52
N LEU A 600 16.68 -32.55 -0.37
CA LEU A 600 17.22 -33.39 -1.45
C LEU A 600 16.34 -33.51 -2.68
N ASP A 601 15.06 -33.14 -2.60
CA ASP A 601 14.17 -33.12 -3.76
C ASP A 601 14.54 -32.02 -4.76
N VAL A 602 15.25 -30.99 -4.31
CA VAL A 602 15.59 -29.79 -5.10
C VAL A 602 17.10 -29.54 -5.23
N VAL A 603 17.94 -30.18 -4.39
CA VAL A 603 19.38 -29.92 -4.33
C VAL A 603 20.15 -31.24 -4.22
N SER A 604 21.19 -31.43 -5.08
CA SER A 604 22.06 -32.61 -5.01
C SER A 604 22.94 -32.61 -3.76
N GLU A 605 23.35 -33.82 -3.30
CA GLU A 605 24.27 -33.97 -2.16
C GLU A 605 25.60 -33.23 -2.37
N GLU A 606 26.08 -33.19 -3.60
CA GLU A 606 27.31 -32.44 -3.93
C GLU A 606 27.14 -30.93 -3.72
N ARG A 607 26.00 -30.40 -4.13
CA ARG A 607 25.68 -28.99 -3.93
C ARG A 607 25.53 -28.65 -2.44
N ILE A 608 24.90 -29.52 -1.67
CA ILE A 608 24.80 -29.37 -0.20
C ILE A 608 26.19 -29.28 0.43
N LYS A 609 27.09 -30.21 0.10
CA LYS A 609 28.48 -30.18 0.60
C LYS A 609 29.21 -28.89 0.21
N GLN A 610 28.98 -28.38 -1.00
CA GLN A 610 29.54 -27.10 -1.43
C GLN A 610 29.02 -25.94 -0.59
N ILE A 611 27.71 -25.91 -0.28
CA ILE A 611 27.10 -24.87 0.56
C ILE A 611 27.64 -24.89 1.99
N ILE A 612 27.81 -26.09 2.58
CA ILE A 612 28.40 -26.25 3.92
C ILE A 612 29.85 -25.73 3.93
N LYS A 613 30.62 -26.01 2.86
CA LYS A 613 31.99 -25.47 2.73
C LYS A 613 31.99 -23.96 2.57
N LEU A 614 31.04 -23.42 1.77
CA LEU A 614 30.90 -21.98 1.54
C LEU A 614 30.53 -21.26 2.85
N LYS A 615 29.68 -21.85 3.70
CA LYS A 615 29.32 -21.33 5.02
C LYS A 615 30.54 -21.01 5.90
N LYS A 616 31.65 -21.76 5.73
CA LYS A 616 32.90 -21.59 6.51
C LYS A 616 33.76 -20.41 6.04
N VAL A 617 33.37 -19.76 4.91
CA VAL A 617 34.11 -18.64 4.32
C VAL A 617 33.34 -17.36 4.60
N SER A 618 33.79 -16.55 5.56
CA SER A 618 33.06 -15.38 6.07
C SER A 618 32.75 -14.35 5.00
N GLU A 619 33.64 -14.12 4.03
CA GLU A 619 33.47 -13.18 2.92
C GLU A 619 32.30 -13.53 2.01
N PHE A 620 31.95 -14.81 1.89
CA PHE A 620 30.84 -15.31 1.06
C PHE A 620 29.62 -15.73 1.89
N SER A 621 29.66 -15.59 3.19
CA SER A 621 28.63 -16.07 4.10
C SER A 621 28.41 -15.08 5.24
N PRO A 622 27.90 -13.86 4.94
CA PRO A 622 27.67 -12.87 5.96
C PRO A 622 26.69 -13.38 7.02
N LEU A 623 26.82 -12.85 8.23
CA LEU A 623 25.97 -13.19 9.37
C LEU A 623 24.73 -12.28 9.40
N SER A 624 23.58 -12.87 9.69
CA SER A 624 22.29 -12.15 9.77
C SER A 624 21.48 -12.53 10.99
N SER A 625 21.01 -11.55 11.74
CA SER A 625 19.97 -11.74 12.76
C SER A 625 18.55 -11.58 12.19
N GLY A 626 18.37 -11.59 10.86
CA GLY A 626 17.10 -11.35 10.20
C GLY A 626 16.02 -12.39 10.52
N MET A 627 14.89 -11.95 11.10
CA MET A 627 13.74 -12.81 11.38
C MET A 627 13.17 -13.42 10.09
N GLY A 628 13.07 -12.63 9.03
CA GLY A 628 12.63 -13.12 7.72
C GLY A 628 13.52 -14.25 7.20
N ARG A 629 14.84 -14.23 7.47
CA ARG A 629 15.77 -15.32 7.10
C ARG A 629 15.51 -16.60 7.87
N LEU A 630 15.09 -16.49 9.13
CA LEU A 630 14.66 -17.65 9.91
C LEU A 630 13.38 -18.26 9.33
N PHE A 631 12.38 -17.44 8.96
CA PHE A 631 11.17 -17.88 8.26
C PHE A 631 11.48 -18.58 6.94
N ASP A 632 12.36 -18.02 6.11
CA ASP A 632 12.79 -18.63 4.85
C ASP A 632 13.45 -20.01 5.07
N GLY A 633 14.36 -20.10 6.06
CA GLY A 633 15.03 -21.34 6.42
C GLY A 633 14.06 -22.42 6.91
N VAL A 634 13.16 -22.08 7.83
CA VAL A 634 12.14 -23.00 8.36
C VAL A 634 11.18 -23.44 7.25
N SER A 635 10.69 -22.52 6.41
CA SER A 635 9.82 -22.86 5.28
C SER A 635 10.44 -23.88 4.33
N SER A 636 11.75 -23.72 4.04
CA SER A 636 12.48 -24.68 3.21
C SER A 636 12.77 -25.99 3.93
N LEU A 637 13.05 -25.93 5.23
CA LEU A 637 13.33 -27.10 6.06
C LEU A 637 12.16 -28.12 6.06
N VAL A 638 10.94 -27.60 6.13
CA VAL A 638 9.70 -28.42 6.13
C VAL A 638 9.10 -28.61 4.73
N GLY A 639 9.81 -28.22 3.66
CA GLY A 639 9.43 -28.50 2.28
C GLY A 639 8.32 -27.62 1.69
N VAL A 640 8.00 -26.49 2.32
CA VAL A 640 6.93 -25.57 1.86
C VAL A 640 7.43 -24.72 0.70
N CYS A 641 8.58 -24.08 0.83
CA CYS A 641 9.15 -23.22 -0.21
C CYS A 641 10.68 -23.22 -0.17
N HIS A 642 11.31 -23.69 -1.26
CA HIS A 642 12.76 -23.76 -1.37
C HIS A 642 13.38 -22.58 -2.11
N TYR A 643 12.58 -21.82 -2.85
CA TYR A 643 12.99 -20.68 -3.65
C TYR A 643 12.02 -19.51 -3.48
N ASN A 644 12.53 -18.33 -3.19
CA ASN A 644 11.79 -17.09 -3.25
C ASN A 644 11.83 -16.55 -4.69
N SER A 645 10.73 -16.65 -5.42
CA SER A 645 10.57 -16.04 -6.74
C SER A 645 10.12 -14.58 -6.66
N PHE A 646 9.67 -14.14 -5.49
CA PHE A 646 9.41 -12.76 -5.09
C PHE A 646 9.68 -12.63 -3.58
N GLU A 647 9.80 -11.41 -3.10
CA GLU A 647 10.13 -11.12 -1.70
C GLU A 647 9.16 -11.76 -0.71
N ALA A 648 9.69 -12.44 0.31
CA ALA A 648 8.98 -13.11 1.39
C ALA A 648 8.01 -14.24 0.95
N GLU A 649 8.16 -14.81 -0.27
CA GLU A 649 7.30 -15.91 -0.74
C GLU A 649 7.29 -17.09 0.25
N ALA A 650 8.45 -17.49 0.77
CA ALA A 650 8.58 -18.60 1.70
C ALA A 650 7.88 -18.32 3.04
N ALA A 651 7.99 -17.10 3.56
CA ALA A 651 7.32 -16.69 4.79
C ALA A 651 5.80 -16.63 4.62
N ILE A 652 5.32 -16.09 3.49
CA ILE A 652 3.89 -16.03 3.15
C ILE A 652 3.30 -17.44 2.97
N ALA A 653 4.05 -18.33 2.31
CA ALA A 653 3.63 -19.71 2.13
C ALA A 653 3.53 -20.44 3.47
N LEU A 654 4.45 -20.20 4.40
CA LEU A 654 4.44 -20.77 5.74
C LEU A 654 3.24 -20.23 6.56
N GLU A 655 3.00 -18.90 6.58
CA GLU A 655 1.82 -18.30 7.20
C GLU A 655 0.52 -18.90 6.65
N SER A 656 0.46 -19.13 5.34
CA SER A 656 -0.74 -19.61 4.65
C SER A 656 -1.18 -21.03 5.04
N LEU A 657 -0.36 -21.75 5.78
CA LEU A 657 -0.69 -23.07 6.31
C LEU A 657 -1.42 -23.02 7.65
N ILE A 658 -1.42 -21.87 8.35
CA ILE A 658 -2.10 -21.73 9.64
C ILE A 658 -3.61 -21.65 9.39
N GLU A 659 -4.36 -22.54 10.02
CA GLU A 659 -5.82 -22.57 9.90
C GLU A 659 -6.47 -21.36 10.58
N LYS A 660 -7.58 -20.90 10.00
CA LYS A 660 -8.29 -19.67 10.45
C LYS A 660 -8.65 -19.68 11.94
N ASN A 661 -8.93 -20.85 12.51
CA ASN A 661 -9.39 -20.98 13.90
C ASN A 661 -8.25 -21.20 14.91
N MET A 662 -7.01 -21.25 14.45
CA MET A 662 -5.85 -21.37 15.33
C MET A 662 -5.57 -20.03 16.00
N GLU A 663 -5.49 -20.05 17.33
CA GLU A 663 -5.08 -18.91 18.16
C GLU A 663 -3.77 -19.23 18.87
N PHE A 664 -3.12 -18.22 19.43
CA PHE A 664 -1.90 -18.43 20.21
C PHE A 664 -2.13 -19.39 21.38
N SER A 665 -1.22 -20.36 21.54
CA SER A 665 -1.17 -21.31 22.65
C SER A 665 0.25 -21.41 23.19
N GLU A 666 0.43 -21.08 24.45
CA GLU A 666 1.74 -21.14 25.12
C GLU A 666 2.27 -22.60 25.22
N LYS A 667 1.38 -23.59 25.28
CA LYS A 667 1.73 -25.02 25.32
C LYS A 667 2.21 -25.55 23.98
N GLU A 668 1.83 -24.89 22.90
CA GLU A 668 2.14 -25.22 21.51
C GLU A 668 3.23 -24.29 20.96
N CYS A 669 4.37 -24.26 21.66
CA CYS A 669 5.57 -23.53 21.29
C CYS A 669 6.76 -24.47 21.31
N TYR A 670 7.77 -24.18 20.50
CA TYR A 670 9.08 -24.79 20.59
C TYR A 670 9.94 -24.12 21.66
N SER A 671 10.99 -24.83 22.11
CA SER A 671 11.94 -24.30 23.04
C SER A 671 12.92 -23.31 22.38
N PHE A 672 13.39 -22.35 23.15
CA PHE A 672 14.47 -21.45 22.78
C PHE A 672 15.24 -21.05 24.03
N ASP A 673 16.49 -20.62 23.89
CA ASP A 673 17.32 -20.14 24.98
C ASP A 673 17.62 -18.65 24.84
N VAL A 674 17.86 -17.96 25.95
CA VAL A 674 18.31 -16.57 25.98
C VAL A 674 19.68 -16.51 26.61
N ILE A 675 20.69 -16.16 25.83
CA ILE A 675 22.08 -16.08 26.25
C ILE A 675 22.40 -14.67 26.74
N VAL A 676 22.95 -14.57 27.93
CA VAL A 676 23.42 -13.33 28.55
C VAL A 676 24.96 -13.37 28.57
N SER A 677 25.60 -12.63 27.67
CA SER A 677 27.09 -12.64 27.58
C SER A 677 27.73 -11.72 28.62
N SER A 678 27.22 -10.50 28.79
CA SER A 678 27.63 -9.55 29.81
C SER A 678 26.51 -8.54 30.12
N SER A 679 26.67 -7.74 31.18
CA SER A 679 25.64 -6.75 31.56
C SER A 679 25.44 -5.62 30.54
N ASN A 680 26.41 -5.40 29.65
CA ASN A 680 26.39 -4.31 28.67
C ASN A 680 26.19 -4.78 27.22
N GLU A 681 26.15 -6.09 26.98
CA GLU A 681 25.91 -6.65 25.64
C GLU A 681 24.42 -6.97 25.44
N PRO A 682 23.91 -6.92 24.20
CA PRO A 682 22.54 -7.34 23.89
C PRO A 682 22.32 -8.81 24.24
N LEU A 683 21.12 -9.16 24.70
CA LEU A 683 20.72 -10.56 24.86
C LEU A 683 20.66 -11.25 23.49
N VAL A 684 21.12 -12.49 23.43
CA VAL A 684 21.07 -13.28 22.19
C VAL A 684 20.03 -14.39 22.34
N ILE A 685 19.04 -14.40 21.44
CA ILE A 685 17.98 -15.42 21.39
C ILE A 685 18.53 -16.59 20.58
N ASP A 686 18.80 -17.72 21.21
CA ASP A 686 19.26 -18.95 20.55
C ASP A 686 18.07 -19.81 20.11
N TYR A 687 17.88 -19.90 18.80
CA TYR A 687 16.85 -20.69 18.13
C TYR A 687 17.24 -22.17 17.97
N THR A 688 18.44 -22.57 18.36
CA THR A 688 18.96 -23.93 18.14
C THR A 688 18.02 -25.01 18.69
N PRO A 689 17.47 -24.89 19.95
CA PRO A 689 16.50 -25.87 20.47
C PRO A 689 15.24 -25.96 19.59
N MET A 690 14.72 -24.80 19.16
CA MET A 690 13.53 -24.74 18.28
C MET A 690 13.75 -25.50 16.96
N ILE A 691 14.88 -25.30 16.29
CA ILE A 691 15.19 -25.98 15.03
C ILE A 691 15.28 -27.48 15.22
N LYS A 692 15.89 -27.93 16.33
CA LYS A 692 15.96 -29.34 16.69
C LYS A 692 14.57 -29.95 16.82
N GLU A 693 13.70 -29.32 17.61
CA GLU A 693 12.33 -29.78 17.83
C GLU A 693 11.48 -29.74 16.55
N ILE A 694 11.65 -28.74 15.68
CA ILE A 694 10.99 -28.70 14.36
C ILE A 694 11.38 -29.91 13.51
N ILE A 695 12.67 -30.27 13.49
CA ILE A 695 13.16 -31.43 12.73
C ILE A 695 12.64 -32.73 13.34
N ASP A 696 12.62 -32.86 14.66
CA ASP A 696 12.09 -34.04 15.35
C ASP A 696 10.59 -34.16 15.07
N ASP A 697 9.81 -33.09 15.19
CA ASP A 697 8.39 -33.06 14.81
C ASP A 697 8.20 -33.44 13.34
N PHE A 698 9.02 -32.91 12.44
CA PHE A 698 8.90 -33.22 11.02
C PHE A 698 9.18 -34.68 10.73
N LEU A 699 10.20 -35.27 11.33
CA LEU A 699 10.58 -36.69 11.12
C LEU A 699 9.67 -37.69 11.84
N CYS A 700 9.07 -37.31 12.96
CA CYS A 700 8.16 -38.14 13.73
C CYS A 700 6.89 -38.49 12.92
N GLY A 701 6.78 -39.66 12.33
CA GLY A 701 5.64 -40.12 11.52
C GLY A 701 5.86 -40.11 9.99
N PHE A 702 7.04 -39.71 9.50
CA PHE A 702 7.43 -39.97 8.11
C PHE A 702 8.04 -41.38 8.01
N ILE A 703 7.20 -42.39 7.72
CA ILE A 703 7.68 -43.71 7.36
C ILE A 703 7.83 -43.78 5.85
N GLY A 704 9.02 -43.49 5.33
CA GLY A 704 9.36 -43.62 3.92
C GLY A 704 9.94 -42.34 3.30
N VAL A 705 10.81 -42.53 2.29
CA VAL A 705 11.41 -41.46 1.52
C VAL A 705 10.31 -40.82 0.64
N CYS A 706 9.77 -39.68 1.04
CA CYS A 706 8.90 -38.89 0.16
C CYS A 706 9.72 -38.24 -0.96
N ARG A 707 9.69 -38.84 -2.15
CA ARG A 707 10.39 -38.33 -3.35
C ARG A 707 9.50 -37.54 -4.30
N GLN A 708 8.32 -37.05 -3.90
CA GLN A 708 7.47 -36.23 -4.78
C GLN A 708 6.65 -35.19 -4.03
N PHE A 709 6.56 -34.00 -4.59
CA PHE A 709 5.94 -32.75 -4.16
C PHE A 709 4.42 -32.76 -3.80
N TYR A 710 3.83 -33.90 -3.46
CA TYR A 710 2.41 -33.97 -3.07
C TYR A 710 2.30 -34.48 -1.63
N PHE A 711 2.23 -33.53 -0.69
CA PHE A 711 1.83 -33.86 0.68
C PHE A 711 0.40 -34.44 0.68
N ASN A 712 0.21 -35.58 1.29
CA ASN A 712 -1.14 -36.07 1.58
C ASN A 712 -1.81 -35.22 2.67
N SER A 713 -3.09 -35.43 2.97
CA SER A 713 -3.83 -34.64 3.95
C SER A 713 -3.20 -34.65 5.35
N GLU A 714 -2.67 -35.80 5.80
CA GLU A 714 -2.01 -35.94 7.09
C GLU A 714 -0.69 -35.17 7.16
N GLN A 715 0.11 -35.22 6.10
CA GLN A 715 1.34 -34.46 6.00
C GLN A 715 1.09 -32.94 5.96
N LYS A 716 0.06 -32.51 5.23
CA LYS A 716 -0.36 -31.11 5.22
C LYS A 716 -0.74 -30.61 6.61
N GLN A 717 -1.54 -31.42 7.35
CA GLN A 717 -1.93 -31.09 8.72
C GLN A 717 -0.73 -30.98 9.65
N LYS A 718 0.23 -31.86 9.50
CA LYS A 718 1.44 -31.85 10.29
C LYS A 718 2.30 -30.61 10.05
N ILE A 719 2.51 -30.24 8.78
CA ILE A 719 3.26 -29.02 8.42
C ILE A 719 2.50 -27.78 8.88
N SER A 720 1.16 -27.78 8.80
CA SER A 720 0.31 -26.72 9.38
C SER A 720 0.57 -26.55 10.88
N ASN A 721 0.60 -27.65 11.64
CA ASN A 721 0.90 -27.62 13.07
C ASN A 721 2.33 -27.11 13.36
N ILE A 722 3.33 -27.54 12.58
CA ILE A 722 4.71 -27.04 12.70
C ILE A 722 4.76 -25.54 12.44
N SER A 723 4.10 -25.07 11.38
CA SER A 723 4.00 -23.63 11.09
C SER A 723 3.38 -22.86 12.24
N TRP A 724 2.25 -23.35 12.77
CA TRP A 724 1.55 -22.73 13.89
C TRP A 724 2.41 -22.67 15.16
N LYS A 725 3.06 -23.75 15.56
CA LYS A 725 3.97 -23.81 16.70
C LYS A 725 5.16 -22.86 16.52
N PHE A 726 5.72 -22.80 15.32
CA PHE A 726 6.79 -21.88 14.99
C PHE A 726 6.38 -20.41 15.20
N HIS A 727 5.22 -20.01 14.64
CA HIS A 727 4.69 -18.66 14.84
C HIS A 727 4.40 -18.38 16.33
N ASN A 728 3.83 -19.33 17.05
CA ASN A 728 3.61 -19.21 18.51
C ASN A 728 4.93 -18.99 19.25
N THR A 729 6.00 -19.68 18.85
CA THR A 729 7.32 -19.51 19.46
C THR A 729 7.85 -18.08 19.28
N ILE A 730 7.68 -17.50 18.08
CA ILE A 730 8.09 -16.11 17.83
C ILE A 730 7.26 -15.14 18.69
N ILE A 731 5.95 -15.37 18.82
CA ILE A 731 5.09 -14.57 19.71
C ILE A 731 5.55 -14.69 21.17
N LYS A 732 5.86 -15.90 21.61
CA LYS A 732 6.37 -16.16 22.98
C LYS A 732 7.68 -15.43 23.25
N ILE A 733 8.63 -15.44 22.32
CA ILE A 733 9.90 -14.68 22.39
C ILE A 733 9.61 -13.19 22.56
N ILE A 734 8.70 -12.63 21.73
CA ILE A 734 8.31 -11.21 21.83
C ILE A 734 7.76 -10.89 23.22
N VAL A 735 6.85 -11.71 23.73
CA VAL A 735 6.15 -11.47 25.01
C VAL A 735 7.09 -11.61 26.19
N GLU A 736 7.90 -12.66 26.24
CA GLU A 736 8.84 -12.91 27.34
C GLU A 736 9.92 -11.82 27.43
N LEU A 737 10.53 -11.45 26.30
CA LEU A 737 11.55 -10.39 26.30
C LEU A 737 10.92 -9.01 26.57
N THR A 738 9.72 -8.74 26.08
CA THR A 738 9.04 -7.49 26.41
C THR A 738 8.77 -7.39 27.91
N ASN A 739 8.28 -8.46 28.53
CA ASN A 739 8.05 -8.50 29.97
C ASN A 739 9.36 -8.33 30.75
N TYR A 740 10.42 -9.02 30.36
CA TYR A 740 11.73 -8.89 30.97
C TYR A 740 12.28 -7.46 30.93
N PHE A 741 12.21 -6.79 29.77
CA PHE A 741 12.69 -5.42 29.65
C PHE A 741 11.75 -4.41 30.30
N LYS A 742 10.43 -4.66 30.32
CA LYS A 742 9.49 -3.85 31.09
C LYS A 742 9.87 -3.77 32.56
N ASP A 743 10.22 -4.90 33.17
CA ASP A 743 10.66 -4.96 34.56
C ASP A 743 11.99 -4.23 34.81
N LYS A 744 12.89 -4.21 33.82
CA LYS A 744 14.18 -3.55 33.92
C LYS A 744 14.19 -2.05 33.62
N ILE A 745 13.44 -1.62 32.59
CA ILE A 745 13.48 -0.26 32.06
C ILE A 745 12.27 0.55 32.52
N GLY A 746 11.12 -0.08 32.74
CA GLY A 746 9.92 0.58 33.24
C GLY A 746 9.12 1.29 32.15
N PHE A 747 8.73 0.61 31.07
CA PHE A 747 7.85 1.15 30.04
C PHE A 747 6.49 0.45 30.00
N ASP A 748 5.45 1.17 29.55
CA ASP A 748 4.09 0.65 29.36
C ASP A 748 3.66 0.58 27.90
N ILE A 749 4.53 1.01 26.99
CA ILE A 749 4.24 1.12 25.56
C ILE A 749 5.35 0.42 24.77
N VAL A 750 4.98 -0.38 23.77
CA VAL A 750 5.91 -1.05 22.87
C VAL A 750 5.53 -0.79 21.41
N GLY A 751 6.51 -0.47 20.56
CA GLY A 751 6.33 -0.30 19.12
C GLY A 751 6.63 -1.57 18.35
N LEU A 752 5.79 -1.93 17.37
CA LEU A 752 5.99 -3.05 16.46
C LEU A 752 6.18 -2.53 15.02
N SER A 753 7.33 -2.79 14.39
CA SER A 753 7.67 -2.40 13.04
C SER A 753 8.55 -3.44 12.34
N GLY A 754 8.77 -3.31 11.04
CA GLY A 754 9.49 -4.26 10.20
C GLY A 754 8.55 -5.14 9.37
N GLY A 755 9.05 -5.60 8.21
CA GLY A 755 8.26 -6.34 7.22
C GLY A 755 7.64 -7.64 7.73
N VAL A 756 8.22 -8.27 8.75
CA VAL A 756 7.70 -9.51 9.34
C VAL A 756 6.34 -9.30 10.02
N PHE A 757 6.05 -8.10 10.53
CA PHE A 757 4.74 -7.79 11.08
C PHE A 757 3.63 -7.59 10.02
N GLN A 758 3.91 -7.76 8.74
CA GLN A 758 2.89 -7.94 7.71
C GLN A 758 2.20 -9.31 7.78
N ASN A 759 2.79 -10.27 8.50
CA ASN A 759 2.18 -11.55 8.82
C ASN A 759 0.96 -11.35 9.73
N SER A 760 -0.22 -11.72 9.23
CA SER A 760 -1.51 -11.47 9.86
C SER A 760 -1.67 -12.21 11.20
N TYR A 761 -1.25 -13.48 11.23
CA TYR A 761 -1.32 -14.28 12.44
C TYR A 761 -0.39 -13.72 13.52
N LEU A 762 0.86 -13.45 13.13
CA LEU A 762 1.88 -12.95 14.04
C LEU A 762 1.48 -11.62 14.67
N VAL A 763 1.09 -10.63 13.87
CA VAL A 763 0.74 -9.29 14.39
C VAL A 763 -0.50 -9.35 15.29
N ARG A 764 -1.56 -10.05 14.86
CA ARG A 764 -2.82 -10.13 15.62
C ARG A 764 -2.63 -10.77 17.00
N GLU A 765 -1.98 -11.93 17.04
CA GLU A 765 -1.77 -12.64 18.30
C GLU A 765 -0.74 -11.94 19.19
N THR A 766 0.31 -11.33 18.61
CA THR A 766 1.25 -10.48 19.37
C THR A 766 0.54 -9.32 20.06
N LEU A 767 -0.34 -8.59 19.35
CA LEU A 767 -1.10 -7.49 19.95
C LEU A 767 -1.97 -7.95 21.12
N LYS A 768 -2.65 -9.10 20.99
CA LYS A 768 -3.46 -9.69 22.06
C LYS A 768 -2.59 -10.02 23.29
N MET A 769 -1.45 -10.66 23.07
CA MET A 769 -0.60 -11.15 24.16
C MET A 769 0.13 -10.01 24.88
N LEU A 770 0.61 -8.99 24.16
CA LEU A 770 1.22 -7.81 24.79
C LEU A 770 0.23 -7.08 25.70
N ARG A 771 -1.03 -6.95 25.29
CA ARG A 771 -2.07 -6.37 26.16
C ARG A 771 -2.34 -7.22 27.41
N LYS A 772 -2.26 -8.55 27.32
CA LYS A 772 -2.43 -9.44 28.48
C LYS A 772 -1.36 -9.22 29.55
N ILE A 773 -0.13 -8.88 29.18
CA ILE A 773 0.94 -8.53 30.12
C ILE A 773 0.92 -7.05 30.53
N GLY A 774 -0.17 -6.33 30.22
CA GLY A 774 -0.35 -4.92 30.60
C GLY A 774 0.56 -3.95 29.85
N VAL A 775 0.92 -4.23 28.60
CA VAL A 775 1.69 -3.35 27.72
C VAL A 775 0.79 -2.88 26.60
N LYS A 776 0.83 -1.59 26.26
CA LYS A 776 0.11 -1.01 25.15
C LYS A 776 0.95 -1.13 23.87
N PRO A 777 0.58 -2.01 22.91
CA PRO A 777 1.30 -2.08 21.65
C PRO A 777 0.91 -0.93 20.71
N LEU A 778 1.90 -0.35 20.05
CA LEU A 778 1.77 0.58 18.93
C LEU A 778 2.16 -0.15 17.64
N TYR A 779 1.42 0.09 16.58
CA TYR A 779 1.68 -0.39 15.23
C TYR A 779 1.33 0.71 14.22
N HIS A 780 1.84 0.59 13.00
CA HIS A 780 1.61 1.61 11.96
C HIS A 780 0.14 1.70 11.55
N ILE A 781 -0.39 2.91 11.56
CA ILE A 781 -1.78 3.23 11.16
C ILE A 781 -1.86 4.05 9.88
N ASN A 782 -0.81 4.76 9.52
CA ASN A 782 -0.75 5.58 8.30
C ASN A 782 0.20 5.03 7.24
N LEU A 783 1.13 4.16 7.62
CA LEU A 783 2.15 3.58 6.76
C LEU A 783 2.18 2.06 6.85
N PRO A 784 2.77 1.36 5.86
CA PRO A 784 3.13 -0.04 6.02
C PRO A 784 4.23 -0.20 7.09
N PRO A 785 4.30 -1.34 7.80
CA PRO A 785 5.38 -1.62 8.75
C PRO A 785 6.72 -1.97 8.09
N ASN A 786 6.72 -2.22 6.77
CA ASN A 786 7.92 -2.53 5.99
C ASN A 786 8.75 -1.28 5.66
N ASP A 787 9.78 -1.38 4.84
CA ASP A 787 10.73 -0.31 4.50
C ASP A 787 10.08 0.98 4.01
N ALA A 788 8.83 0.94 3.54
CA ALA A 788 8.08 2.14 3.16
C ALA A 788 7.84 3.13 4.32
N CYS A 789 8.07 2.74 5.58
CA CYS A 789 7.97 3.66 6.72
C CYS A 789 9.31 4.33 7.08
N ILE A 790 10.45 3.80 6.59
CA ILE A 790 11.81 4.25 6.96
C ILE A 790 12.01 5.73 6.69
N SER A 791 11.56 6.21 5.55
CA SER A 791 11.69 7.62 5.17
C SER A 791 11.06 8.59 6.17
N LEU A 792 9.93 8.22 6.80
CA LEU A 792 9.33 9.01 7.87
C LEU A 792 10.20 9.03 9.12
N GLY A 793 10.74 7.88 9.51
CA GLY A 793 11.68 7.77 10.64
C GLY A 793 12.93 8.61 10.43
N GLN A 794 13.51 8.55 9.22
CA GLN A 794 14.68 9.38 8.84
C GLN A 794 14.35 10.87 8.94
N ALA A 795 13.24 11.32 8.33
CA ALA A 795 12.84 12.72 8.36
C ALA A 795 12.55 13.20 9.79
N TYR A 796 11.90 12.37 10.62
CA TYR A 796 11.61 12.69 12.02
C TYR A 796 12.88 12.87 12.84
N LEU A 797 13.80 11.90 12.77
CA LEU A 797 15.05 11.95 13.53
C LEU A 797 15.93 13.14 13.13
N VAL A 798 16.06 13.41 11.83
CA VAL A 798 16.82 14.57 11.35
C VAL A 798 16.17 15.86 11.80
N GLY A 799 14.86 16.01 11.60
CA GLY A 799 14.12 17.20 11.99
C GLY A 799 14.15 17.49 13.50
N LYS A 800 14.36 16.47 14.33
CA LYS A 800 14.51 16.61 15.79
C LYS A 800 15.93 16.93 16.25
N ARG A 801 16.93 16.74 15.38
CA ARG A 801 18.36 16.97 15.70
C ARG A 801 18.88 18.31 15.25
N ILE A 802 18.22 18.96 14.27
CA ILE A 802 18.53 20.29 13.77
C ILE A 802 17.50 21.32 14.24
#